data_5bc65112f88c854d61f7850c2afaf0d3
#
_entry.id   5bc65112f88c854d61f7850c2afaf0d3
#
_cell.length_a   1.000
_cell.length_b   1.000
_cell.length_c   1.000
_cell.angle_alpha   90.00
_cell.angle_beta   90.00
_cell.angle_gamma   90.00
#
_symmetry.space_group_name_H-M   'P 1'
#
loop_
_entity.id
_entity.type
_entity.pdbx_description
1 polymer ?
#
loop_
_entity_poly.entity_id
_entity_poly.type
_entity_poly.pdbx_seq_one_letter_code
_entity_poly.pdbx_strand_id
1 'polypeptide(L)'
;MLFVVSVGMLLTLWGSAQGQTGGYDAPFFQADFIEDLSDFSSGLVNPALLYRVNQYRLEGGFYRWEMDEAGSTTPLGYQEMSFLVPIRLNHTIGLSWIGTGSTIDRTTIDPNDATNTIRDLGEANFGDNWFVGHYSWRILPWFIAGTNLKLRYESKFGMSQQLAVGADVGVYINPMDHFRYGDLGFSLNLQDVVPSIPIWHDTGATLDQVGVTRVRAGVRYSGLNDKLVIDFEGVVDNALSDLYAGLLKADTVWTNATPDVTKAYELKKAFRLSAHVKWQFIPQVWLKVGWANNNIPYVGFNFNFIYPLPEMINYLNYDVHIGYALPIAGQEDERGLTMMHRLSTDFGPTREQRESKRLYDQLILAPMDAYNEAMRLYLAGKYWEAAFAFGKVVSLYPNFYLNDKAAYYMGDSYKRLYMNETARAVFKSALEEYTTSEMRSKYLYGLETIDYREGKYEDALKNHAFITNLYGESDIRPDADYVAGEIHFLRKNYNAAEQLLSRIKAGSPSYLYGQYTLAIINIENKKMEAAVGNLKSIIADTTQDPATQLLQDAANVKLGHAYYEQVELRNAVEAYKRVPEGSSYGDEALLGTAWSWIKVNQPAVCLQTVDRLIAAHPESPLVPEAYLLKGYGLMLQKKYQDAIDALDKCLDMTKTVKYVTEADLQARTQKFGQTTSEFAPTAEKVKKNALRKPTDKSIEERGAFKSEYDKFAKENRDFFNYTLLAQSHKKFFMRKDQVISDAEYAIAKATSLLKSGGQVRQIEDQKKKEEKINEEIEKKKKELQQIEKK
;
A
#
# COMPACT_ATOMS: atom_id res chain seq x y z
N MET A 1 -9.26 -18.78 28.18
CA MET A 1 -9.52 -19.79 29.20
C MET A 1 -8.26 -20.30 29.88
N LEU A 2 -7.20 -20.67 29.18
CA LEU A 2 -5.89 -21.05 29.77
C LEU A 2 -5.22 -19.89 30.56
N PHE A 3 -5.33 -18.65 30.12
CA PHE A 3 -4.84 -17.46 30.83
C PHE A 3 -5.53 -17.29 32.21
N VAL A 4 -6.82 -17.56 32.29
CA VAL A 4 -7.60 -17.52 33.55
C VAL A 4 -7.23 -18.70 34.44
N VAL A 5 -6.90 -19.87 33.88
CA VAL A 5 -6.46 -21.06 34.66
C VAL A 5 -5.03 -20.84 35.19
N SER A 6 -4.12 -20.23 34.38
CA SER A 6 -2.75 -19.94 34.83
C SER A 6 -2.72 -18.88 35.94
N VAL A 7 -3.54 -17.83 35.83
CA VAL A 7 -3.71 -16.83 36.88
C VAL A 7 -4.45 -17.40 38.06
N GLY A 8 -5.42 -18.30 37.87
CA GLY A 8 -6.14 -19.01 38.93
C GLY A 8 -5.23 -19.97 39.71
N MET A 9 -4.32 -20.70 39.04
CA MET A 9 -3.31 -21.54 39.71
C MET A 9 -2.29 -20.71 40.51
N LEU A 10 -1.86 -19.55 39.97
CA LEU A 10 -0.99 -18.62 40.70
C LEU A 10 -1.66 -18.07 41.97
N LEU A 11 -2.97 -17.79 41.91
CA LEU A 11 -3.73 -17.29 43.06
C LEU A 11 -4.05 -18.36 44.10
N THR A 12 -4.09 -19.65 43.74
CA THR A 12 -4.31 -20.74 44.69
C THR A 12 -3.04 -21.20 45.42
N LEU A 13 -1.86 -20.79 44.95
CA LEU A 13 -0.59 -20.99 45.62
C LEU A 13 -0.32 -19.97 46.75
N TRP A 14 -1.25 -19.04 46.98
CA TRP A 14 -1.19 -18.10 48.09
C TRP A 14 -1.47 -18.81 49.44
N GLY A 15 -0.54 -19.63 49.84
CA GLY A 15 -0.45 -20.08 51.23
C GLY A 15 0.31 -19.05 52.03
N SER A 16 -0.20 -18.62 53.15
CA SER A 16 0.45 -17.73 54.09
C SER A 16 1.84 -18.27 54.48
N ALA A 17 2.88 -17.67 53.95
CA ALA A 17 4.22 -17.93 54.42
C ALA A 17 4.41 -17.16 55.76
N GLN A 18 4.47 -17.87 56.86
CA GLN A 18 4.91 -17.32 58.16
C GLN A 18 6.43 -17.51 58.20
N GLY A 19 7.20 -16.42 58.30
CA GLY A 19 8.65 -16.53 58.37
C GLY A 19 9.30 -15.30 58.98
N GLN A 20 10.32 -15.51 59.82
CA GLN A 20 11.20 -14.45 60.25
C GLN A 20 12.09 -13.97 59.11
N THR A 21 12.43 -12.68 59.10
CA THR A 21 13.25 -12.03 58.13
C THR A 21 14.65 -12.60 58.11
N GLY A 22 14.96 -13.43 57.16
CA GLY A 22 16.31 -13.55 56.68
C GLY A 22 16.73 -12.18 56.16
N GLY A 23 17.99 -11.85 56.27
CA GLY A 23 18.50 -10.52 56.00
C GLY A 23 18.10 -9.95 54.64
N TYR A 24 18.35 -8.70 54.49
CA TYR A 24 18.10 -7.78 53.38
C TYR A 24 18.33 -8.33 51.96
N ASP A 25 19.13 -9.37 51.83
CA ASP A 25 19.58 -9.97 50.61
C ASP A 25 18.78 -11.19 50.17
N ALA A 26 17.83 -11.64 50.98
CA ALA A 26 17.17 -12.91 50.75
C ALA A 26 16.47 -13.09 49.41
N PRO A 27 15.79 -12.08 48.77
CA PRO A 27 15.20 -12.25 47.44
C PRO A 27 16.23 -12.49 46.35
N PHE A 28 17.37 -11.80 46.43
CA PHE A 28 18.46 -11.92 45.45
C PHE A 28 19.42 -13.05 45.75
N PHE A 29 19.50 -13.47 47.02
CA PHE A 29 20.28 -14.62 47.46
C PHE A 29 19.70 -15.93 46.92
N GLN A 30 18.41 -16.06 46.87
CA GLN A 30 17.74 -17.25 46.32
C GLN A 30 17.75 -17.28 44.80
N ALA A 31 17.90 -16.14 44.13
CA ALA A 31 18.11 -16.09 42.68
C ALA A 31 19.39 -16.80 42.19
N ASP A 32 20.35 -17.04 43.12
CA ASP A 32 21.57 -17.80 42.81
C ASP A 32 21.32 -19.28 42.50
N PHE A 33 20.15 -19.80 42.83
CA PHE A 33 19.74 -21.15 42.41
C PHE A 33 19.40 -21.28 40.93
N ILE A 34 19.30 -20.18 40.21
CA ILE A 34 18.55 -20.20 38.94
C ILE A 34 19.33 -19.52 37.84
N GLU A 35 20.31 -20.19 37.43
CA GLU A 35 21.08 -19.76 36.26
C GLU A 35 20.64 -20.47 35.00
N ASP A 36 19.37 -20.49 34.73
CA ASP A 36 18.97 -20.68 33.35
C ASP A 36 18.99 -19.32 32.63
N LEU A 37 19.95 -19.12 31.73
CA LEU A 37 20.14 -17.91 30.97
C LEU A 37 18.91 -17.51 30.13
N SER A 38 17.87 -18.32 30.13
CA SER A 38 16.60 -18.07 29.47
C SER A 38 15.48 -17.65 30.42
N ASP A 39 15.73 -17.67 31.74
CA ASP A 39 14.74 -17.38 32.76
C ASP A 39 14.78 -15.92 33.20
N PHE A 40 13.65 -15.46 33.72
CA PHE A 40 13.48 -14.13 34.31
C PHE A 40 14.44 -13.87 35.46
N SER A 41 14.61 -14.85 36.36
CA SER A 41 15.59 -14.76 37.46
C SER A 41 17.00 -14.49 36.94
N SER A 42 17.34 -14.92 35.73
CA SER A 42 18.57 -14.51 35.07
C SER A 42 18.69 -13.00 34.87
N GLY A 43 17.58 -12.28 34.73
CA GLY A 43 17.54 -10.81 34.69
C GLY A 43 17.82 -10.16 36.03
N LEU A 44 17.49 -10.80 37.11
CA LEU A 44 17.89 -10.35 38.46
C LEU A 44 19.37 -10.65 38.74
N VAL A 45 19.87 -11.78 38.28
CA VAL A 45 21.27 -12.16 38.32
C VAL A 45 22.10 -11.31 37.38
N ASN A 46 21.69 -11.17 36.15
CA ASN A 46 22.33 -10.30 35.15
C ASN A 46 21.31 -9.79 34.12
N PRO A 47 20.97 -8.49 34.12
CA PRO A 47 19.96 -7.92 33.22
C PRO A 47 20.29 -8.08 31.72
N ALA A 48 21.55 -8.25 31.35
CA ALA A 48 21.96 -8.50 29.97
C ALA A 48 21.39 -9.82 29.43
N LEU A 49 21.16 -10.83 30.28
CA LEU A 49 20.68 -12.15 29.87
C LEU A 49 19.24 -12.11 29.34
N LEU A 50 18.44 -11.13 29.73
CA LEU A 50 17.06 -10.97 29.28
C LEU A 50 16.93 -10.78 27.77
N TYR A 51 18.00 -10.43 27.08
CA TYR A 51 18.03 -10.40 25.62
C TYR A 51 17.61 -11.75 24.99
N ARG A 52 17.85 -12.86 25.65
CA ARG A 52 17.52 -14.21 25.14
C ARG A 52 16.02 -14.50 25.07
N VAL A 53 15.21 -13.72 25.79
CA VAL A 53 13.72 -13.82 25.67
C VAL A 53 13.31 -13.38 24.28
N ASN A 54 12.78 -14.29 23.48
CA ASN A 54 12.47 -14.06 22.07
C ASN A 54 10.99 -13.73 21.81
N GLN A 55 10.09 -14.17 22.68
CA GLN A 55 8.64 -13.90 22.64
C GLN A 55 8.24 -13.09 23.88
N TYR A 56 6.96 -12.69 23.96
CA TYR A 56 6.43 -12.15 25.22
C TYR A 56 6.47 -13.25 26.26
N ARG A 57 6.98 -12.91 27.46
CA ARG A 57 7.06 -13.87 28.56
C ARG A 57 6.33 -13.35 29.76
N LEU A 58 5.44 -14.19 30.32
CA LEU A 58 4.84 -14.03 31.63
C LEU A 58 5.38 -15.15 32.53
N GLU A 59 5.85 -14.79 33.71
CA GLU A 59 6.45 -15.71 34.62
C GLU A 59 5.99 -15.43 36.03
N GLY A 60 5.80 -16.48 36.83
CA GLY A 60 5.54 -16.40 38.25
C GLY A 60 6.19 -17.56 38.99
N GLY A 61 6.70 -17.28 40.15
CA GLY A 61 7.40 -18.26 40.96
C GLY A 61 7.17 -18.11 42.42
N PHE A 62 7.50 -19.17 43.13
CA PHE A 62 7.47 -19.26 44.54
C PHE A 62 8.76 -19.94 45.04
N TYR A 63 9.42 -19.33 45.99
CA TYR A 63 10.61 -19.81 46.67
C TYR A 63 10.30 -20.03 48.10
N ARG A 64 10.73 -21.15 48.67
CA ARG A 64 10.57 -21.48 50.06
C ARG A 64 11.89 -21.98 50.61
N TRP A 65 12.30 -21.44 51.74
CA TRP A 65 13.42 -21.89 52.55
C TRP A 65 12.95 -22.23 53.96
N GLU A 66 13.17 -23.46 54.36
CA GLU A 66 12.87 -23.90 55.69
C GLU A 66 14.20 -24.02 56.48
N MET A 67 14.44 -23.08 57.37
CA MET A 67 15.60 -23.13 58.28
C MET A 67 15.27 -23.99 59.47
N ASP A 68 16.21 -24.86 59.82
CA ASP A 68 16.10 -25.76 60.95
C ASP A 68 16.80 -25.08 62.15
N GLU A 69 16.08 -24.20 62.84
CA GLU A 69 16.50 -23.71 64.17
C GLU A 69 16.09 -24.71 65.26
N ALA A 70 16.90 -24.92 66.29
CA ALA A 70 16.72 -25.90 67.35
C ALA A 70 15.27 -26.00 67.83
N GLY A 71 14.45 -26.78 67.14
CA GLY A 71 13.07 -27.10 67.51
C GLY A 71 11.96 -26.27 66.89
N SER A 72 12.23 -25.39 65.95
CA SER A 72 11.25 -24.60 65.21
C SER A 72 11.68 -24.37 63.76
N THR A 73 10.91 -24.88 62.82
CA THR A 73 11.09 -24.60 61.39
C THR A 73 10.34 -23.31 61.06
N THR A 74 11.05 -22.28 60.67
CA THR A 74 10.43 -21.01 60.22
C THR A 74 10.61 -20.90 58.69
N PRO A 75 9.54 -21.09 57.89
CA PRO A 75 9.68 -20.98 56.45
C PRO A 75 9.78 -19.54 56.01
N LEU A 76 10.80 -19.22 55.22
CA LEU A 76 10.90 -18.01 54.43
C LEU A 76 10.38 -18.27 53.05
N GLY A 77 9.48 -17.43 52.57
CA GLY A 77 8.89 -17.56 51.25
C GLY A 77 8.90 -16.26 50.51
N TYR A 78 9.33 -16.33 49.26
CA TYR A 78 9.27 -15.21 48.32
C TYR A 78 8.39 -15.59 47.14
N GLN A 79 7.66 -14.61 46.67
CA GLN A 79 6.85 -14.71 45.43
C GLN A 79 7.42 -13.78 44.38
N GLU A 80 7.36 -14.18 43.12
CA GLU A 80 7.75 -13.36 42.02
C GLU A 80 6.71 -13.36 40.91
N MET A 81 6.61 -12.25 40.22
CA MET A 81 5.83 -12.12 39.00
C MET A 81 6.58 -11.21 38.04
N SER A 82 6.60 -11.58 36.76
CA SER A 82 7.34 -10.82 35.75
C SER A 82 6.65 -10.81 34.43
N PHE A 83 6.84 -9.72 33.71
CA PHE A 83 6.42 -9.58 32.34
C PHE A 83 7.57 -9.01 31.51
N LEU A 84 7.99 -9.75 30.50
CA LEU A 84 9.11 -9.42 29.62
C LEU A 84 8.63 -9.21 28.18
N VAL A 85 9.10 -8.15 27.57
CA VAL A 85 8.71 -7.72 26.21
C VAL A 85 9.94 -7.46 25.37
N PRO A 86 10.26 -8.30 24.39
CA PRO A 86 11.23 -7.96 23.37
C PRO A 86 10.64 -6.91 22.42
N ILE A 87 11.22 -5.70 22.39
CA ILE A 87 10.67 -4.56 21.62
C ILE A 87 11.10 -4.62 20.16
N ARG A 88 12.39 -4.89 19.92
CA ARG A 88 13.02 -4.94 18.58
C ARG A 88 13.99 -6.11 18.54
N LEU A 89 14.68 -6.28 17.40
CA LEU A 89 15.73 -7.33 17.32
C LEU A 89 16.78 -7.28 18.43
N ASN A 90 17.07 -6.08 18.94
CA ASN A 90 18.20 -5.87 19.83
C ASN A 90 17.84 -5.41 21.26
N HIS A 91 16.55 -5.24 21.57
CA HIS A 91 16.13 -4.67 22.85
C HIS A 91 15.09 -5.53 23.55
N THR A 92 15.17 -5.62 24.88
CA THR A 92 14.15 -6.19 25.76
C THR A 92 13.89 -5.26 26.91
N ILE A 93 12.64 -5.08 27.26
CA ILE A 93 12.23 -4.43 28.52
C ILE A 93 11.46 -5.42 29.37
N GLY A 94 11.41 -5.18 30.65
CA GLY A 94 10.60 -5.98 31.55
C GLY A 94 10.26 -5.25 32.83
N LEU A 95 9.26 -5.77 33.48
CA LEU A 95 8.84 -5.37 34.83
C LEU A 95 8.68 -6.60 35.67
N SER A 96 9.15 -6.51 36.92
CA SER A 96 9.08 -7.59 37.86
C SER A 96 8.65 -7.09 39.21
N TRP A 97 7.93 -7.92 39.91
CA TRP A 97 7.63 -7.79 41.33
C TRP A 97 8.14 -9.01 42.07
N ILE A 98 8.87 -8.79 43.17
CA ILE A 98 9.30 -9.81 44.06
C ILE A 98 8.85 -9.37 45.43
N GLY A 99 8.17 -10.22 46.15
CA GLY A 99 7.65 -9.87 47.46
C GLY A 99 7.67 -11.01 48.45
N THR A 100 7.84 -10.66 49.68
CA THR A 100 7.58 -11.54 50.82
C THR A 100 6.73 -10.80 51.83
N GLY A 101 5.94 -11.52 52.55
CA GLY A 101 5.12 -10.97 53.64
C GLY A 101 4.86 -12.03 54.68
N SER A 102 4.82 -11.62 55.91
CA SER A 102 4.44 -12.45 57.04
C SER A 102 3.66 -11.65 58.05
N THR A 103 2.78 -12.33 58.76
CA THR A 103 2.08 -11.80 59.93
C THR A 103 2.55 -12.56 61.15
N ILE A 104 2.97 -11.83 62.13
CA ILE A 104 3.36 -12.43 63.45
C ILE A 104 2.48 -11.90 64.53
N ASP A 105 2.14 -12.76 65.49
CA ASP A 105 1.49 -12.38 66.71
C ASP A 105 2.52 -11.78 67.64
N ARG A 106 2.32 -10.53 68.02
CA ARG A 106 3.21 -9.87 69.02
C ARG A 106 2.74 -10.18 70.44
N THR A 107 3.63 -10.77 71.17
CA THR A 107 3.42 -11.01 72.58
C THR A 107 4.51 -10.30 73.36
N THR A 108 4.16 -9.82 74.53
CA THR A 108 5.14 -9.29 75.49
C THR A 108 4.88 -9.89 76.85
N ILE A 109 5.95 -10.09 77.60
CA ILE A 109 5.86 -10.46 79.00
C ILE A 109 6.01 -9.16 79.83
N ASP A 110 5.03 -8.85 80.66
CA ASP A 110 5.13 -7.67 81.51
C ASP A 110 6.19 -7.96 82.56
N PRO A 111 7.33 -7.22 82.56
CA PRO A 111 8.42 -7.48 83.49
C PRO A 111 8.05 -7.20 84.98
N ASN A 112 6.92 -6.55 85.23
CA ASN A 112 6.46 -6.20 86.54
C ASN A 112 5.34 -7.16 87.07
N ASP A 113 4.93 -8.14 86.17
CA ASP A 113 3.94 -9.16 86.56
C ASP A 113 4.66 -10.42 87.05
N ALA A 114 4.54 -10.68 88.34
CA ALA A 114 5.15 -11.84 89.05
C ALA A 114 4.63 -13.20 88.47
N THR A 115 3.59 -13.18 87.61
CA THR A 115 3.02 -14.37 87.01
C THR A 115 3.54 -14.61 85.62
N ASN A 116 4.40 -13.76 85.08
CA ASN A 116 4.94 -13.79 83.69
C ASN A 116 3.81 -13.95 82.63
N THR A 117 2.70 -13.23 82.83
CA THR A 117 1.57 -13.31 81.93
C THR A 117 1.95 -12.77 80.56
N ILE A 118 1.79 -13.59 79.55
CA ILE A 118 1.99 -13.19 78.11
C ILE A 118 0.82 -12.29 77.71
N ARG A 119 1.08 -11.04 77.42
CA ARG A 119 0.11 -10.11 76.79
C ARG A 119 0.20 -10.18 75.32
N ASP A 120 -0.94 -10.39 74.63
CA ASP A 120 -1.08 -10.25 73.19
C ASP A 120 -1.11 -8.76 72.87
N LEU A 121 -0.21 -8.34 72.01
CA LEU A 121 -0.11 -6.99 71.46
C LEU A 121 -0.76 -6.88 70.08
N GLY A 122 -1.42 -7.94 69.59
CA GLY A 122 -2.02 -8.03 68.29
C GLY A 122 -1.03 -8.40 67.17
N GLU A 123 -1.59 -8.60 65.97
CA GLU A 123 -0.83 -8.97 64.81
C GLU A 123 0.02 -7.81 64.27
N ALA A 124 1.20 -8.13 63.80
CA ALA A 124 2.06 -7.19 63.13
C ALA A 124 2.49 -7.76 61.78
N ASN A 125 2.39 -6.94 60.73
CA ASN A 125 2.69 -7.34 59.40
C ASN A 125 4.12 -6.92 59.00
N PHE A 126 4.83 -7.85 58.40
CA PHE A 126 6.08 -7.61 57.70
C PHE A 126 5.83 -7.73 56.19
N GLY A 127 6.43 -6.84 55.41
CA GLY A 127 6.39 -6.93 53.95
C GLY A 127 7.64 -6.32 53.36
N ASP A 128 8.30 -7.03 52.46
CA ASP A 128 9.39 -6.56 51.64
C ASP A 128 9.06 -6.79 50.16
N ASN A 129 8.88 -5.70 49.46
CA ASN A 129 8.44 -5.73 48.07
C ASN A 129 9.42 -4.98 47.18
N TRP A 130 9.85 -5.64 46.14
CA TRP A 130 10.74 -5.09 45.12
C TRP A 130 10.01 -4.99 43.79
N PHE A 131 10.05 -3.82 43.20
CA PHE A 131 9.62 -3.56 41.81
C PHE A 131 10.86 -3.29 40.98
N VAL A 132 11.10 -4.08 39.96
CA VAL A 132 12.32 -4.01 39.16
C VAL A 132 11.95 -3.75 37.70
N GLY A 133 12.43 -2.64 37.20
CA GLY A 133 12.37 -2.33 35.76
C GLY A 133 13.64 -2.86 35.08
N HIS A 134 13.49 -3.65 34.05
CA HIS A 134 14.59 -4.28 33.32
C HIS A 134 14.75 -3.67 31.95
N TYR A 135 16.00 -3.49 31.51
CA TYR A 135 16.36 -3.15 30.14
C TYR A 135 17.60 -3.94 29.72
N SER A 136 17.53 -4.57 28.55
CA SER A 136 18.63 -5.30 27.92
C SER A 136 18.78 -4.87 26.47
N TRP A 137 20.05 -4.68 26.04
CA TRP A 137 20.39 -4.22 24.70
C TRP A 137 21.56 -5.03 24.14
N ARG A 138 21.33 -5.70 23.00
CA ARG A 138 22.37 -6.32 22.19
C ARG A 138 23.06 -5.25 21.35
N ILE A 139 24.21 -4.80 21.78
CA ILE A 139 25.01 -3.74 21.11
C ILE A 139 25.72 -4.32 19.88
N LEU A 140 26.35 -5.49 20.08
CA LEU A 140 27.02 -6.26 19.02
C LEU A 140 26.50 -7.70 19.02
N PRO A 141 26.66 -8.47 17.95
CA PRO A 141 26.23 -9.87 17.93
C PRO A 141 26.73 -10.71 19.12
N TRP A 142 27.91 -10.40 19.63
CA TRP A 142 28.58 -11.10 20.71
C TRP A 142 28.62 -10.32 22.04
N PHE A 143 28.09 -9.07 22.10
CA PHE A 143 28.16 -8.22 23.29
C PHE A 143 26.77 -7.64 23.61
N ILE A 144 26.29 -7.94 24.81
CA ILE A 144 25.00 -7.52 25.35
C ILE A 144 25.24 -6.79 26.65
N ALA A 145 24.55 -5.68 26.87
CA ALA A 145 24.53 -4.93 28.11
C ALA A 145 23.10 -4.83 28.66
N GLY A 146 22.95 -4.69 29.94
CA GLY A 146 21.65 -4.53 30.59
C GLY A 146 21.75 -3.73 31.88
N THR A 147 20.59 -3.23 32.32
CA THR A 147 20.44 -2.53 33.58
C THR A 147 19.12 -2.86 34.25
N ASN A 148 19.12 -2.93 35.57
CA ASN A 148 17.93 -2.98 36.39
C ASN A 148 17.79 -1.67 37.16
N LEU A 149 16.56 -1.17 37.25
CA LEU A 149 16.17 -0.11 38.17
C LEU A 149 15.26 -0.71 39.20
N LYS A 150 15.64 -0.57 40.49
CA LYS A 150 14.98 -1.23 41.62
C LYS A 150 14.28 -0.18 42.45
N LEU A 151 13.03 -0.50 42.83
CA LEU A 151 12.26 0.23 43.83
C LEU A 151 11.87 -0.75 44.91
N ARG A 152 12.31 -0.54 46.13
CA ARG A 152 11.99 -1.40 47.27
C ARG A 152 11.07 -0.67 48.20
N TYR A 153 9.97 -1.33 48.57
CA TYR A 153 9.08 -0.91 49.64
C TYR A 153 9.11 -1.94 50.76
N GLU A 154 9.56 -1.52 51.92
CA GLU A 154 9.66 -2.36 53.12
C GLU A 154 8.75 -1.83 54.22
N SER A 155 8.03 -2.74 54.89
CA SER A 155 7.21 -2.47 56.06
C SER A 155 7.61 -3.46 57.15
N LYS A 156 8.09 -2.94 58.28
CA LYS A 156 8.53 -3.75 59.43
C LYS A 156 7.55 -3.68 60.58
N PHE A 157 6.69 -4.71 60.69
CA PHE A 157 5.80 -4.98 61.84
C PHE A 157 5.05 -3.74 62.36
N GLY A 158 4.68 -2.80 61.52
CA GLY A 158 4.00 -1.57 61.92
C GLY A 158 4.91 -0.56 62.64
N MET A 159 6.21 -0.82 62.77
CA MET A 159 7.14 0.07 63.41
C MET A 159 7.80 1.07 62.47
N SER A 160 8.04 0.66 61.22
CA SER A 160 8.65 1.53 60.22
C SER A 160 8.29 1.14 58.79
N GLN A 161 8.25 2.12 57.94
CA GLN A 161 8.09 1.91 56.49
C GLN A 161 9.18 2.69 55.76
N GLN A 162 9.73 2.11 54.73
CA GLN A 162 10.73 2.80 53.94
C GLN A 162 10.59 2.48 52.45
N LEU A 163 10.97 3.44 51.59
CA LEU A 163 11.07 3.31 50.17
C LEU A 163 12.49 3.60 49.77
N ALA A 164 13.10 2.68 49.00
CA ALA A 164 14.48 2.83 48.54
C ALA A 164 14.61 2.56 47.05
N VAL A 165 15.60 3.16 46.42
CA VAL A 165 15.93 2.97 44.98
C VAL A 165 17.32 2.40 44.82
N GLY A 166 17.51 1.51 43.83
CA GLY A 166 18.80 0.90 43.52
C GLY A 166 18.93 0.62 42.03
N ALA A 167 20.14 0.27 41.59
CA ALA A 167 20.39 -0.10 40.21
C ALA A 167 21.47 -1.15 40.05
N ASP A 168 21.32 -2.01 39.07
CA ASP A 168 22.32 -2.99 38.63
C ASP A 168 22.76 -2.69 37.20
N VAL A 169 23.99 -3.12 36.89
CA VAL A 169 24.54 -3.09 35.53
C VAL A 169 25.19 -4.42 35.20
N GLY A 170 24.79 -5.02 34.10
CA GLY A 170 25.29 -6.31 33.66
C GLY A 170 25.74 -6.31 32.21
N VAL A 171 26.69 -7.18 31.92
CA VAL A 171 27.15 -7.47 30.57
C VAL A 171 27.22 -8.98 30.36
N TYR A 172 26.97 -9.38 29.11
CA TYR A 172 27.11 -10.75 28.66
C TYR A 172 27.88 -10.76 27.34
N ILE A 173 28.88 -11.62 27.25
CA ILE A 173 29.78 -11.76 26.09
C ILE A 173 29.69 -13.20 25.62
N ASN A 174 29.31 -13.41 24.37
CA ASN A 174 29.28 -14.72 23.72
C ASN A 174 30.20 -14.72 22.49
N PRO A 175 31.52 -14.89 22.65
CA PRO A 175 32.45 -14.82 21.54
C PRO A 175 32.42 -16.03 20.61
N MET A 176 31.79 -17.12 21.01
CA MET A 176 31.70 -18.39 20.29
C MET A 176 30.26 -18.81 20.08
N ASP A 177 29.42 -17.91 19.57
CA ASP A 177 28.03 -18.18 19.19
C ASP A 177 28.03 -19.11 17.95
N HIS A 178 27.33 -20.23 18.03
CA HIS A 178 27.24 -21.26 16.98
C HIS A 178 28.57 -21.94 16.60
N PHE A 179 29.47 -22.08 17.56
CA PHE A 179 30.69 -22.81 17.32
C PHE A 179 30.44 -24.33 17.22
N ARG A 180 31.21 -25.06 16.37
CA ARG A 180 31.01 -26.48 16.07
C ARG A 180 30.95 -27.39 17.30
N TYR A 181 31.58 -26.99 18.40
CA TYR A 181 31.70 -27.81 19.62
C TYR A 181 30.85 -27.31 20.78
N GLY A 182 30.09 -26.26 20.55
CA GLY A 182 29.21 -25.63 21.54
C GLY A 182 29.47 -24.15 21.75
N ASP A 183 28.61 -23.49 22.43
CA ASP A 183 28.68 -22.05 22.72
C ASP A 183 29.38 -21.79 24.06
N LEU A 184 30.20 -20.75 24.12
CA LEU A 184 30.87 -20.32 25.33
C LEU A 184 30.54 -18.85 25.63
N GLY A 185 29.89 -18.61 26.76
CA GLY A 185 29.48 -17.29 27.21
C GLY A 185 30.13 -16.88 28.54
N PHE A 186 30.34 -15.58 28.69
CA PHE A 186 30.87 -14.96 29.90
C PHE A 186 29.86 -13.89 30.37
N SER A 187 29.53 -13.91 31.66
CA SER A 187 28.70 -12.92 32.29
C SER A 187 29.46 -12.15 33.36
N LEU A 188 29.21 -10.86 33.45
CA LEU A 188 29.64 -10.01 34.56
C LEU A 188 28.47 -9.11 34.95
N ASN A 189 28.14 -9.10 36.22
CA ASN A 189 27.10 -8.23 36.79
C ASN A 189 27.59 -7.54 38.03
N LEU A 190 27.33 -6.26 38.11
CA LEU A 190 27.51 -5.41 39.26
C LEU A 190 26.10 -5.16 39.85
N GLN A 191 25.71 -5.91 40.88
CA GLN A 191 24.45 -5.71 41.56
C GLN A 191 24.60 -4.62 42.62
N ASP A 192 23.53 -3.82 42.73
CA ASP A 192 23.52 -2.70 43.69
C ASP A 192 24.70 -1.74 43.49
N VAL A 193 25.05 -1.42 42.23
CA VAL A 193 26.02 -0.36 41.91
C VAL A 193 25.58 0.97 42.47
N VAL A 194 24.29 1.24 42.41
CA VAL A 194 23.61 2.22 43.23
C VAL A 194 22.97 1.40 44.37
N PRO A 195 23.54 1.41 45.57
CA PRO A 195 22.96 0.69 46.68
C PRO A 195 21.55 1.21 46.95
N SER A 196 20.68 0.37 47.55
CA SER A 196 19.31 0.77 47.82
C SER A 196 19.25 1.98 48.76
N ILE A 197 19.21 3.18 48.15
CA ILE A 197 19.21 4.44 48.89
C ILE A 197 17.79 4.75 49.32
N PRO A 198 17.52 4.92 50.59
CA PRO A 198 16.20 5.33 51.07
C PRO A 198 15.89 6.74 50.55
N ILE A 199 14.78 6.88 49.85
CA ILE A 199 14.26 8.14 49.35
C ILE A 199 13.13 8.68 50.23
N TRP A 200 12.52 7.80 51.03
CA TRP A 200 11.48 8.13 51.97
C TRP A 200 11.47 7.10 53.13
N HIS A 201 11.28 7.57 54.35
CA HIS A 201 11.10 6.73 55.50
C HIS A 201 10.15 7.39 56.52
N ASP A 202 9.46 6.62 57.33
CA ASP A 202 8.64 7.11 58.40
C ASP A 202 9.50 7.64 59.59
N THR A 203 8.99 8.63 60.33
CA THR A 203 9.67 9.23 61.48
C THR A 203 9.84 8.19 62.59
N GLY A 204 11.06 7.70 62.77
CA GLY A 204 11.40 6.67 63.75
C GLY A 204 12.08 5.44 63.17
N ALA A 205 12.17 5.32 61.86
CA ALA A 205 12.93 4.26 61.23
C ALA A 205 14.43 4.50 61.45
N THR A 206 15.10 3.56 62.07
CA THR A 206 16.55 3.44 62.00
C THR A 206 16.86 2.98 60.57
N LEU A 207 17.68 3.75 59.87
CA LEU A 207 18.17 3.41 58.54
C LEU A 207 19.17 2.24 58.64
N ASP A 208 18.65 1.06 58.88
CA ASP A 208 19.48 -0.07 59.30
C ASP A 208 20.20 -0.78 58.15
N GLN A 209 19.99 -0.44 56.90
CA GLN A 209 20.66 -1.22 55.84
C GLN A 209 20.80 -0.48 54.51
N VAL A 210 22.02 -0.16 54.16
CA VAL A 210 22.42 0.16 52.79
C VAL A 210 22.65 -1.14 52.04
N GLY A 211 22.12 -1.27 50.84
CA GLY A 211 22.31 -2.46 50.02
C GLY A 211 23.79 -2.73 49.74
N VAL A 212 24.14 -3.98 49.72
CA VAL A 212 25.54 -4.42 49.57
C VAL A 212 25.85 -4.67 48.12
N THR A 213 26.85 -3.97 47.55
CA THR A 213 27.27 -4.19 46.18
C THR A 213 27.90 -5.58 46.02
N ARG A 214 27.37 -6.34 45.07
CA ARG A 214 27.89 -7.65 44.69
C ARG A 214 28.49 -7.60 43.31
N VAL A 215 29.58 -8.30 43.13
CA VAL A 215 30.18 -8.57 41.83
C VAL A 215 29.99 -10.03 41.51
N ARG A 216 29.25 -10.30 40.43
CA ARG A 216 29.02 -11.64 39.92
C ARG A 216 29.78 -11.85 38.61
N ALA A 217 30.47 -12.96 38.48
CA ALA A 217 31.11 -13.38 37.24
C ALA A 217 30.77 -14.83 36.96
N GLY A 218 30.31 -15.10 35.75
CA GLY A 218 29.90 -16.44 35.33
C GLY A 218 30.48 -16.86 34.02
N VAL A 219 30.67 -18.18 33.86
CA VAL A 219 31.03 -18.81 32.58
C VAL A 219 30.02 -19.91 32.28
N ARG A 220 29.51 -19.88 31.08
CA ARG A 220 28.55 -20.88 30.58
C ARG A 220 29.11 -21.58 29.37
N TYR A 221 28.99 -22.88 29.35
CA TYR A 221 29.19 -23.72 28.18
C TYR A 221 27.88 -24.42 27.81
N SER A 222 27.45 -24.30 26.57
CA SER A 222 26.34 -25.06 26.00
C SER A 222 26.81 -25.94 24.86
N GLY A 223 26.56 -27.23 24.95
CA GLY A 223 27.01 -28.24 23.98
C GLY A 223 25.91 -29.22 23.58
N LEU A 224 26.24 -30.14 22.67
CA LEU A 224 25.31 -31.17 22.16
C LEU A 224 24.00 -30.59 21.57
N ASN A 225 24.11 -29.50 20.80
CA ASN A 225 22.97 -28.74 20.26
C ASN A 225 22.07 -28.22 21.41
N ASP A 226 22.66 -27.57 22.38
CA ASP A 226 22.04 -26.98 23.57
C ASP A 226 21.41 -28.00 24.54
N LYS A 227 21.61 -29.29 24.36
CA LYS A 227 21.08 -30.33 25.26
C LYS A 227 21.88 -30.51 26.54
N LEU A 228 23.11 -30.01 26.60
CA LEU A 228 23.96 -30.03 27.77
C LEU A 228 24.42 -28.60 28.04
N VAL A 229 24.14 -28.09 29.24
CA VAL A 229 24.58 -26.78 29.68
C VAL A 229 25.37 -26.97 30.99
N ILE A 230 26.52 -26.33 31.06
CA ILE A 230 27.39 -26.31 32.28
C ILE A 230 27.65 -24.86 32.62
N ASP A 231 27.31 -24.49 33.85
CA ASP A 231 27.50 -23.11 34.32
C ASP A 231 28.37 -23.11 35.59
N PHE A 232 29.24 -22.11 35.64
CA PHE A 232 30.04 -21.81 36.85
C PHE A 232 29.86 -20.33 37.16
N GLU A 233 29.64 -19.99 38.43
CA GLU A 233 29.51 -18.62 38.85
C GLU A 233 30.31 -18.40 40.13
N GLY A 234 30.91 -17.22 40.22
CA GLY A 234 31.54 -16.70 41.44
C GLY A 234 30.88 -15.36 41.81
N VAL A 235 30.55 -15.22 43.07
CA VAL A 235 29.97 -14.01 43.64
C VAL A 235 30.87 -13.49 44.73
N VAL A 236 31.17 -12.20 44.68
CA VAL A 236 31.88 -11.49 45.77
C VAL A 236 30.89 -10.53 46.41
N ASP A 237 30.45 -10.85 47.60
CA ASP A 237 29.61 -9.95 48.40
C ASP A 237 30.45 -8.83 49.01
N ASN A 238 29.83 -7.69 49.25
CA ASN A 238 30.45 -6.50 49.82
C ASN A 238 31.70 -6.01 49.03
N ALA A 239 31.65 -6.18 47.71
CA ALA A 239 32.82 -5.87 46.88
C ALA A 239 33.28 -4.40 46.95
N LEU A 240 32.39 -3.47 47.22
CA LEU A 240 32.65 -2.03 47.32
C LEU A 240 32.49 -1.48 48.77
N SER A 241 32.50 -2.34 49.79
CA SER A 241 32.28 -1.95 51.18
C SER A 241 33.22 -0.82 51.63
N ASP A 242 34.49 -0.87 51.23
CA ASP A 242 35.51 0.15 51.60
C ASP A 242 35.16 1.55 51.00
N LEU A 243 34.59 1.58 49.78
CA LEU A 243 34.18 2.81 49.12
C LEU A 243 32.98 3.44 49.82
N TYR A 244 31.99 2.64 50.18
CA TYR A 244 30.77 3.11 50.83
C TYR A 244 31.02 3.52 52.29
N ALA A 245 31.87 2.82 53.01
CA ALA A 245 32.27 3.21 54.34
C ALA A 245 32.98 4.61 54.33
N GLY A 246 33.73 4.91 53.27
CA GLY A 246 34.34 6.23 53.09
C GLY A 246 33.30 7.34 52.80
N LEU A 247 32.30 7.07 51.95
CA LEU A 247 31.25 8.01 51.61
C LEU A 247 30.29 8.28 52.78
N LEU A 248 29.95 7.28 53.54
CA LEU A 248 29.05 7.42 54.68
C LEU A 248 29.71 8.11 55.89
N LYS A 249 30.99 7.99 56.07
CA LYS A 249 31.76 8.75 57.08
C LYS A 249 31.83 10.26 56.81
N ALA A 250 31.62 10.67 55.59
CA ALA A 250 31.62 12.09 55.19
C ALA A 250 30.26 12.78 55.48
N ASP A 251 29.15 12.05 55.72
CA ASP A 251 27.85 12.61 55.95
C ASP A 251 27.56 12.75 57.45
N THR A 252 27.68 14.00 57.96
CA THR A 252 27.48 14.33 59.36
C THR A 252 26.01 14.14 59.86
N VAL A 253 25.06 13.94 58.98
CA VAL A 253 23.65 13.66 59.31
C VAL A 253 23.51 12.29 59.98
N TRP A 254 24.43 11.37 59.78
CA TRP A 254 24.40 9.99 60.30
C TRP A 254 25.16 9.80 61.62
N THR A 255 25.76 10.85 62.18
CA THR A 255 26.56 10.76 63.39
C THR A 255 25.75 10.55 64.70
N ASN A 256 24.46 10.59 64.66
CA ASN A 256 23.56 10.25 65.83
C ASN A 256 23.09 8.80 65.82
N ALA A 257 23.47 8.01 64.80
CA ALA A 257 23.23 6.57 64.83
C ALA A 257 24.19 5.95 65.89
N THR A 258 23.62 5.03 66.64
CA THR A 258 24.33 4.37 67.79
C THR A 258 25.65 3.69 67.35
N PRO A 259 26.63 3.48 68.24
CA PRO A 259 27.96 2.94 67.93
C PRO A 259 27.96 1.58 67.23
N ASP A 260 26.87 0.88 67.25
CA ASP A 260 26.71 -0.42 66.55
C ASP A 260 26.60 -0.35 65.06
N VAL A 261 26.21 0.79 64.45
CA VAL A 261 26.18 0.96 62.98
C VAL A 261 27.59 0.89 62.39
N THR A 262 28.62 1.33 63.06
CA THR A 262 30.00 1.19 62.62
C THR A 262 30.42 -0.26 62.51
N LYS A 263 29.89 -1.17 63.31
CA LYS A 263 30.15 -2.62 63.18
C LYS A 263 29.48 -3.29 61.97
N ALA A 264 28.37 -2.80 61.55
CA ALA A 264 27.64 -3.35 60.37
C ALA A 264 28.45 -3.19 59.05
N TYR A 265 29.38 -2.22 58.99
CA TYR A 265 30.24 -2.01 57.82
C TYR A 265 31.56 -2.78 57.85
N GLU A 266 31.88 -3.50 58.90
CA GLU A 266 32.93 -4.54 58.91
C GLU A 266 32.45 -5.86 58.28
N LEU A 267 31.48 -5.84 57.39
CA LEU A 267 31.05 -7.01 56.63
C LEU A 267 32.26 -7.53 55.83
N LYS A 268 32.75 -8.70 56.22
CA LYS A 268 33.85 -9.39 55.55
C LYS A 268 33.43 -9.66 54.12
N LYS A 269 34.30 -9.42 53.16
CA LYS A 269 34.11 -9.84 51.77
C LYS A 269 33.88 -11.35 51.75
N ALA A 270 32.71 -11.79 51.38
CA ALA A 270 32.40 -13.21 51.29
C ALA A 270 32.48 -13.64 49.80
N PHE A 271 33.13 -14.76 49.56
CA PHE A 271 33.22 -15.35 48.23
C PHE A 271 32.33 -16.60 48.17
N ARG A 272 31.44 -16.63 47.24
CA ARG A 272 30.53 -17.74 46.99
C ARG A 272 30.72 -18.33 45.60
N LEU A 273 30.68 -19.65 45.50
CA LEU A 273 30.79 -20.40 44.25
C LEU A 273 29.52 -21.19 44.02
N SER A 274 29.08 -21.20 42.80
CA SER A 274 27.97 -22.05 42.34
C SER A 274 28.41 -22.75 41.04
N ALA A 275 27.95 -24.00 40.88
CA ALA A 275 28.20 -24.78 39.67
C ALA A 275 27.00 -25.65 39.39
N HIS A 276 26.53 -25.76 38.16
CA HIS A 276 25.48 -26.68 37.83
C HIS A 276 25.61 -27.24 36.44
N VAL A 277 24.98 -28.38 36.22
CA VAL A 277 24.84 -29.08 34.95
C VAL A 277 23.37 -29.26 34.68
N LYS A 278 22.93 -28.83 33.50
CA LYS A 278 21.59 -29.01 32.99
C LYS A 278 21.66 -29.92 31.79
N TRP A 279 20.89 -30.97 31.77
CA TRP A 279 20.89 -32.01 30.71
C TRP A 279 19.48 -32.32 30.25
N GLN A 280 19.23 -32.18 28.93
CA GLN A 280 18.00 -32.55 28.31
C GLN A 280 18.04 -34.04 27.94
N PHE A 281 17.39 -34.87 28.70
CA PHE A 281 17.38 -36.33 28.44
C PHE A 281 16.18 -36.78 27.60
N ILE A 282 15.08 -35.99 27.57
CA ILE A 282 14.01 -36.10 26.59
C ILE A 282 13.60 -34.69 26.15
N PRO A 283 12.98 -34.52 24.96
CA PRO A 283 12.76 -33.20 24.38
C PRO A 283 12.01 -32.21 25.27
N GLN A 284 11.17 -32.70 26.19
CA GLN A 284 10.33 -31.87 27.03
C GLN A 284 10.86 -31.75 28.47
N VAL A 285 11.91 -32.49 28.84
CA VAL A 285 12.36 -32.55 30.24
C VAL A 285 13.86 -32.39 30.38
N TRP A 286 14.23 -31.47 31.25
CA TRP A 286 15.62 -31.22 31.62
C TRP A 286 15.83 -31.66 33.10
N LEU A 287 16.96 -32.27 33.32
CA LEU A 287 17.47 -32.55 34.66
C LEU A 287 18.51 -31.47 34.95
N LYS A 288 18.41 -30.85 36.13
CA LYS A 288 19.40 -29.93 36.66
C LYS A 288 20.00 -30.53 37.95
N VAL A 289 21.32 -30.54 38.02
CA VAL A 289 22.05 -30.96 39.22
C VAL A 289 23.13 -29.93 39.47
N GLY A 290 23.20 -29.44 40.69
CA GLY A 290 24.14 -28.38 41.00
C GLY A 290 24.51 -28.23 42.45
N TRP A 291 25.39 -27.30 42.68
CA TRP A 291 25.89 -26.88 43.98
C TRP A 291 25.84 -25.35 44.03
N ALA A 292 25.03 -24.77 44.86
CA ALA A 292 24.89 -23.34 44.97
C ALA A 292 25.45 -22.81 46.31
N ASN A 293 25.97 -21.56 46.26
CA ASN A 293 26.39 -20.77 47.39
C ASN A 293 27.36 -21.50 48.35
N ASN A 294 28.28 -22.31 47.86
CA ASN A 294 29.23 -23.11 48.59
C ASN A 294 28.67 -24.30 49.40
N ASN A 295 27.38 -24.30 49.74
CA ASN A 295 26.84 -25.28 50.68
C ASN A 295 25.50 -25.89 50.33
N ILE A 296 24.92 -25.55 49.16
CA ILE A 296 23.60 -26.02 48.83
C ILE A 296 23.63 -26.93 47.59
N PRO A 297 23.77 -28.26 47.77
CA PRO A 297 23.49 -29.20 46.70
C PRO A 297 22.00 -29.20 46.37
N TYR A 298 21.67 -29.26 45.07
CA TYR A 298 20.28 -29.30 44.60
C TYR A 298 20.07 -30.19 43.40
N VAL A 299 18.83 -30.62 43.21
CA VAL A 299 18.33 -31.31 42.03
C VAL A 299 17.09 -30.58 41.56
N GLY A 300 16.99 -30.39 40.25
CA GLY A 300 15.83 -29.72 39.67
C GLY A 300 15.38 -30.38 38.37
N PHE A 301 14.15 -30.14 38.05
CA PHE A 301 13.58 -30.54 36.76
C PHE A 301 12.92 -29.33 36.12
N ASN A 302 13.14 -29.18 34.81
CA ASN A 302 12.39 -28.25 33.98
C ASN A 302 11.56 -29.04 32.97
N PHE A 303 10.27 -28.76 32.93
CA PHE A 303 9.31 -29.34 32.00
C PHE A 303 8.90 -28.28 31.00
N ASN A 304 9.13 -28.55 29.72
CA ASN A 304 8.79 -27.65 28.64
C ASN A 304 7.66 -28.26 27.82
N PHE A 305 6.50 -27.66 27.85
CA PHE A 305 5.34 -28.07 27.09
C PHE A 305 5.10 -27.10 25.93
N ILE A 306 4.99 -27.65 24.72
CA ILE A 306 4.60 -26.87 23.54
C ILE A 306 3.11 -27.02 23.37
N TYR A 307 2.37 -25.93 23.29
CA TYR A 307 0.95 -25.96 22.94
C TYR A 307 0.71 -25.06 21.72
N PRO A 308 0.25 -25.65 20.59
CA PRO A 308 0.00 -24.88 19.38
C PRO A 308 -1.30 -24.09 19.53
N LEU A 309 -1.23 -22.76 19.34
CA LEU A 309 -2.37 -21.96 18.96
C LEU A 309 -2.31 -21.72 17.44
N PRO A 310 -3.42 -21.46 16.75
CA PRO A 310 -3.40 -21.13 15.34
C PRO A 310 -2.39 -20.01 15.08
N GLU A 311 -1.43 -20.26 14.19
CA GLU A 311 -0.36 -19.35 13.75
C GLU A 311 0.78 -19.07 14.74
N MET A 312 0.79 -19.63 16.00
CA MET A 312 1.82 -19.35 16.97
C MET A 312 2.25 -20.61 17.72
N ILE A 313 3.56 -20.74 17.98
CA ILE A 313 4.11 -21.74 18.88
C ILE A 313 4.26 -21.08 20.25
N ASN A 314 3.55 -21.60 21.24
CA ASN A 314 3.62 -21.11 22.60
C ASN A 314 4.26 -22.18 23.49
N TYR A 315 5.02 -21.72 24.46
CA TYR A 315 5.74 -22.58 25.40
C TYR A 315 5.20 -22.38 26.81
N LEU A 316 4.99 -23.46 27.53
CA LEU A 316 4.70 -23.47 28.94
C LEU A 316 5.84 -24.22 29.62
N ASN A 317 6.59 -23.53 30.48
CA ASN A 317 7.70 -24.07 31.22
C ASN A 317 7.33 -24.16 32.70
N TYR A 318 7.64 -25.29 33.30
CA TYR A 318 7.54 -25.47 34.72
C TYR A 318 8.87 -25.96 35.28
N ASP A 319 9.45 -25.16 36.18
CA ASP A 319 10.68 -25.45 36.88
C ASP A 319 10.40 -25.82 38.36
N VAL A 320 11.02 -26.88 38.79
CA VAL A 320 11.03 -27.26 40.20
C VAL A 320 12.45 -27.59 40.62
N HIS A 321 12.90 -27.00 41.73
CA HIS A 321 14.21 -27.28 42.32
C HIS A 321 14.02 -27.61 43.81
N ILE A 322 14.80 -28.59 44.27
CA ILE A 322 14.86 -28.99 45.67
C ILE A 322 16.34 -29.06 46.05
N GLY A 323 16.73 -28.34 47.06
CA GLY A 323 18.07 -28.33 47.62
C GLY A 323 18.06 -28.39 49.15
N TYR A 324 19.21 -28.66 49.72
CA TYR A 324 19.37 -28.68 51.17
C TYR A 324 20.64 -27.91 51.55
N ALA A 325 20.49 -26.85 52.36
CA ALA A 325 21.61 -26.08 52.84
C ALA A 325 22.38 -26.91 53.87
N LEU A 326 23.65 -27.21 53.59
CA LEU A 326 24.53 -27.91 54.48
C LEU A 326 25.15 -26.94 55.51
N PRO A 327 25.36 -27.36 56.72
CA PRO A 327 25.95 -26.49 57.74
C PRO A 327 27.39 -26.10 57.38
N ILE A 328 27.69 -24.82 57.50
CA ILE A 328 29.05 -24.32 57.36
C ILE A 328 29.67 -24.19 58.73
N ALA A 329 30.97 -24.55 58.90
CA ALA A 329 31.68 -24.47 60.18
C ALA A 329 31.62 -23.04 60.74
N GLY A 330 30.92 -22.88 61.91
CA GLY A 330 30.67 -21.59 62.55
C GLY A 330 29.35 -20.93 62.22
N GLN A 331 28.48 -21.56 61.37
CA GLN A 331 27.13 -21.15 61.08
C GLN A 331 26.23 -22.38 61.09
N GLU A 332 26.19 -23.08 62.22
CA GLU A 332 25.47 -24.37 62.33
C GLU A 332 23.95 -24.24 62.26
N ASP A 333 23.43 -23.03 62.41
CA ASP A 333 22.01 -22.73 62.48
C ASP A 333 21.37 -22.48 61.11
N GLU A 334 22.16 -22.46 60.00
CA GLU A 334 21.68 -22.21 58.63
C GLU A 334 21.38 -23.50 57.83
N ARG A 335 20.97 -24.55 58.50
CA ARG A 335 20.51 -25.80 57.88
C ARG A 335 19.09 -25.65 57.40
N GLY A 336 18.77 -26.16 56.16
CA GLY A 336 17.36 -26.17 55.79
C GLY A 336 17.08 -26.63 54.39
N LEU A 337 15.85 -27.00 54.19
CA LEU A 337 15.31 -27.40 52.90
C LEU A 337 14.98 -26.16 52.08
N THR A 338 15.43 -26.14 50.83
CA THR A 338 15.10 -25.10 49.90
C THR A 338 14.29 -25.67 48.73
N MET A 339 13.21 -24.99 48.35
CA MET A 339 12.32 -25.42 47.29
C MET A 339 11.99 -24.21 46.41
N MET A 340 11.97 -24.45 45.10
CA MET A 340 11.53 -23.46 44.10
C MET A 340 10.52 -24.09 43.17
N HIS A 341 9.48 -23.35 42.89
CA HIS A 341 8.51 -23.65 41.86
C HIS A 341 8.35 -22.41 40.98
N ARG A 342 8.50 -22.60 39.69
CA ARG A 342 8.31 -21.50 38.72
C ARG A 342 7.50 -21.98 37.55
N LEU A 343 6.57 -21.15 37.10
CA LEU A 343 5.78 -21.34 35.90
C LEU A 343 6.02 -20.16 34.98
N SER A 344 6.42 -20.40 33.75
CA SER A 344 6.55 -19.37 32.73
C SER A 344 5.83 -19.75 31.42
N THR A 345 5.34 -18.77 30.71
CA THR A 345 4.73 -18.95 29.40
C THR A 345 5.29 -17.95 28.41
N ASP A 346 5.76 -18.47 27.28
CA ASP A 346 6.14 -17.68 26.14
C ASP A 346 5.02 -17.66 25.12
N PHE A 347 4.62 -16.48 24.66
CA PHE A 347 3.51 -16.33 23.74
C PHE A 347 3.72 -15.17 22.73
N GLY A 348 2.95 -15.22 21.65
CA GLY A 348 3.03 -14.21 20.59
C GLY A 348 4.15 -14.48 19.59
N PRO A 349 4.30 -13.61 18.60
CA PRO A 349 5.31 -13.77 17.56
C PRO A 349 6.72 -13.53 18.10
N THR A 350 7.70 -14.27 17.56
CA THR A 350 9.12 -14.06 17.88
C THR A 350 9.61 -12.69 17.39
N ARG A 351 10.80 -12.28 17.84
CA ARG A 351 11.45 -11.03 17.39
C ARG A 351 11.61 -11.02 15.88
N GLU A 352 12.10 -12.11 15.31
CA GLU A 352 12.36 -12.27 13.89
C GLU A 352 11.05 -12.23 13.09
N GLN A 353 10.00 -12.87 13.57
CA GLN A 353 8.68 -12.84 12.93
C GLN A 353 8.11 -11.42 12.90
N ARG A 354 8.22 -10.68 14.00
CA ARG A 354 7.74 -9.28 14.06
C ARG A 354 8.54 -8.37 13.14
N GLU A 355 9.85 -8.52 13.11
CA GLU A 355 10.70 -7.72 12.24
C GLU A 355 10.50 -8.07 10.77
N SER A 356 10.40 -9.36 10.44
CA SER A 356 10.07 -9.82 9.09
C SER A 356 8.71 -9.29 8.63
N LYS A 357 7.70 -9.31 9.51
CA LYS A 357 6.39 -8.74 9.22
C LYS A 357 6.49 -7.23 8.99
N ARG A 358 7.21 -6.52 9.84
CA ARG A 358 7.42 -5.06 9.68
C ARG A 358 8.12 -4.71 8.38
N LEU A 359 9.15 -5.47 8.00
CA LEU A 359 9.86 -5.31 6.73
C LEU A 359 8.98 -5.64 5.55
N TYR A 360 8.19 -6.71 5.65
CA TYR A 360 7.21 -7.07 4.62
C TYR A 360 6.15 -5.98 4.44
N ASP A 361 5.60 -5.45 5.54
CA ASP A 361 4.62 -4.37 5.51
C ASP A 361 5.21 -3.09 4.87
N GLN A 362 6.46 -2.77 5.18
CA GLN A 362 7.13 -1.61 4.61
C GLN A 362 7.55 -1.77 3.15
N LEU A 363 8.01 -2.97 2.75
CA LEU A 363 8.61 -3.19 1.43
C LEU A 363 7.60 -3.71 0.40
N ILE A 364 6.50 -4.33 0.82
CA ILE A 364 5.56 -5.00 -0.08
C ILE A 364 4.12 -4.53 0.14
N LEU A 365 3.57 -4.62 1.34
CA LEU A 365 2.16 -4.28 1.56
C LEU A 365 1.88 -2.79 1.40
N ALA A 366 2.62 -1.93 2.06
CA ALA A 366 2.39 -0.49 1.97
C ALA A 366 2.57 0.07 0.56
N PRO A 367 3.63 -0.29 -0.22
CA PRO A 367 3.74 0.14 -1.60
C PRO A 367 2.69 -0.51 -2.51
N MET A 368 2.28 -1.77 -2.25
CA MET A 368 1.23 -2.43 -3.03
C MET A 368 -0.13 -1.77 -2.80
N ASP A 369 -0.49 -1.45 -1.56
CA ASP A 369 -1.73 -0.73 -1.25
C ASP A 369 -1.77 0.65 -1.90
N ALA A 370 -0.66 1.38 -1.84
CA ALA A 370 -0.52 2.67 -2.51
C ALA A 370 -0.64 2.54 -4.04
N TYR A 371 -0.05 1.51 -4.64
CA TYR A 371 -0.15 1.23 -6.06
C TYR A 371 -1.59 0.85 -6.46
N ASN A 372 -2.24 -0.02 -5.70
CA ASN A 372 -3.62 -0.43 -5.96
C ASN A 372 -4.60 0.74 -5.86
N GLU A 373 -4.42 1.62 -4.88
CA GLU A 373 -5.22 2.86 -4.78
C GLU A 373 -4.98 3.78 -5.97
N ALA A 374 -3.74 3.96 -6.41
CA ALA A 374 -3.42 4.74 -7.60
C ALA A 374 -4.06 4.13 -8.86
N MET A 375 -4.03 2.79 -8.98
CA MET A 375 -4.66 2.07 -10.08
C MET A 375 -6.18 2.21 -10.06
N ARG A 376 -6.80 2.15 -8.87
CA ARG A 376 -8.25 2.36 -8.71
C ARG A 376 -8.66 3.76 -9.18
N LEU A 377 -7.88 4.78 -8.85
CA LEU A 377 -8.11 6.15 -9.34
C LEU A 377 -7.96 6.25 -10.86
N TYR A 378 -6.95 5.60 -11.42
CA TYR A 378 -6.71 5.56 -12.87
C TYR A 378 -7.87 4.90 -13.62
N LEU A 379 -8.31 3.72 -13.18
CA LEU A 379 -9.44 2.99 -13.78
C LEU A 379 -10.77 3.75 -13.64
N ALA A 380 -10.93 4.54 -12.58
CA ALA A 380 -12.07 5.43 -12.40
C ALA A 380 -12.01 6.71 -13.26
N GLY A 381 -10.98 6.87 -14.12
CA GLY A 381 -10.81 8.05 -14.95
C GLY A 381 -10.33 9.31 -14.19
N LYS A 382 -10.01 9.19 -12.91
CA LYS A 382 -9.51 10.28 -12.05
C LYS A 382 -8.00 10.48 -12.27
N TYR A 383 -7.64 10.84 -13.50
CA TYR A 383 -6.23 10.87 -13.93
C TYR A 383 -5.37 11.89 -13.18
N TRP A 384 -5.96 12.99 -12.71
CA TRP A 384 -5.24 13.97 -11.89
C TRP A 384 -4.78 13.36 -10.57
N GLU A 385 -5.72 12.75 -9.84
CA GLU A 385 -5.44 12.09 -8.58
C GLU A 385 -4.53 10.87 -8.76
N ALA A 386 -4.75 10.11 -9.83
CA ALA A 386 -3.94 8.93 -10.16
C ALA A 386 -2.47 9.31 -10.42
N ALA A 387 -2.20 10.38 -11.19
CA ALA A 387 -0.85 10.84 -11.49
C ALA A 387 -0.04 11.12 -10.21
N PHE A 388 -0.64 11.83 -9.25
CA PHE A 388 0.00 12.11 -7.97
C PHE A 388 0.12 10.88 -7.08
N ALA A 389 -0.86 9.98 -7.11
CA ALA A 389 -0.80 8.74 -6.33
C ALA A 389 0.31 7.82 -6.86
N PHE A 390 0.47 7.64 -8.17
CA PHE A 390 1.59 6.91 -8.74
C PHE A 390 2.93 7.61 -8.48
N GLY A 391 2.99 8.93 -8.58
CA GLY A 391 4.17 9.71 -8.21
C GLY A 391 4.61 9.47 -6.77
N LYS A 392 3.64 9.34 -5.84
CA LYS A 392 3.90 8.97 -4.45
C LYS A 392 4.48 7.56 -4.34
N VAL A 393 3.97 6.59 -5.10
CA VAL A 393 4.51 5.21 -5.11
C VAL A 393 5.96 5.22 -5.53
N VAL A 394 6.28 5.78 -6.69
CA VAL A 394 7.65 5.83 -7.25
C VAL A 394 8.63 6.52 -6.31
N SER A 395 8.19 7.58 -5.63
CA SER A 395 9.08 8.41 -4.81
C SER A 395 9.31 7.90 -3.40
N LEU A 396 8.26 7.38 -2.74
CA LEU A 396 8.36 6.88 -1.35
C LEU A 396 8.88 5.45 -1.28
N TYR A 397 8.70 4.67 -2.34
CA TYR A 397 9.05 3.25 -2.36
C TYR A 397 10.00 2.92 -3.52
N PRO A 398 11.22 3.46 -3.55
CA PRO A 398 12.13 3.35 -4.71
C PRO A 398 12.47 1.91 -5.09
N ASN A 399 12.39 0.97 -4.15
CA ASN A 399 12.70 -0.45 -4.36
C ASN A 399 11.45 -1.31 -4.63
N PHE A 400 10.30 -0.69 -4.86
CA PHE A 400 9.09 -1.45 -5.14
C PHE A 400 9.14 -2.03 -6.56
N TYR A 401 8.84 -3.33 -6.69
CA TYR A 401 9.02 -4.09 -7.94
C TYR A 401 8.08 -3.69 -9.09
N LEU A 402 7.03 -2.88 -8.83
CA LEU A 402 6.12 -2.34 -9.84
C LEU A 402 6.35 -0.85 -10.12
N ASN A 403 7.48 -0.28 -9.72
CA ASN A 403 7.75 1.15 -9.94
C ASN A 403 7.82 1.50 -11.43
N ASP A 404 8.29 0.60 -12.27
CA ASP A 404 8.26 0.76 -13.73
C ASP A 404 6.82 0.90 -14.26
N LYS A 405 5.89 0.06 -13.79
CA LYS A 405 4.46 0.18 -14.13
C LYS A 405 3.85 1.44 -13.55
N ALA A 406 4.19 1.78 -12.30
CA ALA A 406 3.71 3.01 -11.68
C ALA A 406 4.15 4.26 -12.46
N ALA A 407 5.40 4.31 -12.92
CA ALA A 407 5.91 5.38 -13.77
C ALA A 407 5.18 5.46 -15.12
N TYR A 408 4.85 4.31 -15.72
CA TYR A 408 4.04 4.29 -16.93
C TYR A 408 2.66 4.91 -16.71
N TYR A 409 1.93 4.45 -15.70
CA TYR A 409 0.58 4.95 -15.43
C TYR A 409 0.58 6.40 -14.97
N MET A 410 1.64 6.85 -14.29
CA MET A 410 1.84 8.26 -13.98
C MET A 410 1.97 9.10 -15.26
N GLY A 411 2.85 8.68 -16.18
CA GLY A 411 3.04 9.34 -17.47
C GLY A 411 1.78 9.30 -18.34
N ASP A 412 1.10 8.16 -18.42
CA ASP A 412 -0.15 8.02 -19.17
C ASP A 412 -1.29 8.87 -18.58
N SER A 413 -1.35 8.99 -17.25
CA SER A 413 -2.29 9.89 -16.60
C SER A 413 -2.07 11.35 -17.03
N TYR A 414 -0.83 11.84 -17.00
CA TYR A 414 -0.51 13.19 -17.50
C TYR A 414 -0.80 13.35 -18.99
N LYS A 415 -0.55 12.31 -19.79
CA LYS A 415 -0.87 12.31 -21.24
C LYS A 415 -2.39 12.44 -21.47
N ARG A 416 -3.21 11.75 -20.66
CA ARG A 416 -4.68 11.85 -20.72
C ARG A 416 -5.22 13.20 -20.25
N LEU A 417 -4.47 13.88 -19.39
CA LEU A 417 -4.74 15.25 -18.96
C LEU A 417 -4.26 16.32 -19.96
N TYR A 418 -3.74 15.94 -21.12
CA TYR A 418 -3.11 16.82 -22.10
C TYR A 418 -1.91 17.62 -21.57
N MET A 419 -1.30 17.16 -20.49
CA MET A 419 -0.06 17.71 -19.93
C MET A 419 1.15 17.05 -20.59
N ASN A 420 1.26 17.24 -21.90
CA ASN A 420 2.20 16.52 -22.75
C ASN A 420 3.65 16.66 -22.31
N GLU A 421 4.09 17.87 -21.94
CA GLU A 421 5.48 18.09 -21.50
C GLU A 421 5.81 17.39 -20.18
N THR A 422 4.84 17.32 -19.25
CA THR A 422 5.00 16.56 -18.00
C THR A 422 5.06 15.07 -18.29
N ALA A 423 4.15 14.55 -19.11
CA ALA A 423 4.13 13.15 -19.51
C ALA A 423 5.42 12.73 -20.23
N ARG A 424 5.90 13.57 -21.14
CA ARG A 424 7.17 13.40 -21.87
C ARG A 424 8.36 13.30 -20.91
N ALA A 425 8.43 14.20 -19.93
CA ALA A 425 9.48 14.19 -18.94
C ALA A 425 9.47 12.92 -18.08
N VAL A 426 8.28 12.48 -17.66
CA VAL A 426 8.11 11.21 -16.90
C VAL A 426 8.57 10.01 -17.72
N PHE A 427 8.11 9.88 -18.98
CA PHE A 427 8.50 8.76 -19.83
C PHE A 427 10.00 8.73 -20.12
N LYS A 428 10.63 9.90 -20.36
CA LYS A 428 12.08 9.98 -20.54
C LYS A 428 12.85 9.58 -19.29
N SER A 429 12.45 10.10 -18.12
CA SER A 429 13.06 9.70 -16.85
C SER A 429 12.91 8.21 -16.59
N ALA A 430 11.74 7.63 -16.90
CA ALA A 430 11.49 6.20 -16.74
C ALA A 430 12.35 5.35 -17.69
N LEU A 431 12.59 5.80 -18.93
CA LEU A 431 13.50 5.15 -19.88
C LEU A 431 14.95 5.13 -19.40
N GLU A 432 15.38 6.16 -18.66
CA GLU A 432 16.73 6.26 -18.08
C GLU A 432 16.85 5.40 -16.84
N GLU A 433 15.83 5.38 -15.97
CA GLU A 433 15.84 4.69 -14.68
C GLU A 433 15.59 3.18 -14.82
N TYR A 434 14.60 2.76 -15.62
CA TYR A 434 14.20 1.36 -15.77
C TYR A 434 14.75 0.72 -17.05
N THR A 435 16.06 0.59 -17.11
CA THR A 435 16.78 0.14 -18.33
C THR A 435 16.47 -1.29 -18.78
N THR A 436 16.03 -2.16 -17.86
CA THR A 436 15.72 -3.58 -18.14
C THR A 436 14.23 -3.90 -18.13
N SER A 437 13.37 -2.90 -17.91
CA SER A 437 11.93 -3.09 -17.79
C SER A 437 11.26 -3.45 -19.13
N GLU A 438 10.27 -4.33 -19.06
CA GLU A 438 9.37 -4.62 -20.18
C GLU A 438 8.49 -3.43 -20.54
N MET A 439 8.32 -2.45 -19.64
CA MET A 439 7.52 -1.25 -19.88
C MET A 439 8.17 -0.24 -20.84
N ARG A 440 9.42 -0.44 -21.23
CA ARG A 440 10.16 0.49 -22.10
C ARG A 440 9.47 0.73 -23.45
N SER A 441 8.90 -0.31 -24.04
CA SER A 441 8.11 -0.19 -25.27
C SER A 441 6.88 0.70 -25.07
N LYS A 442 6.23 0.63 -23.91
CA LYS A 442 5.07 1.45 -23.56
C LYS A 442 5.43 2.90 -23.27
N TYR A 443 6.61 3.16 -22.69
CA TYR A 443 7.12 4.53 -22.56
C TYR A 443 7.39 5.17 -23.94
N LEU A 444 8.03 4.42 -24.83
CA LEU A 444 8.28 4.90 -26.20
C LEU A 444 6.98 5.16 -26.95
N TYR A 445 5.99 4.28 -26.81
CA TYR A 445 4.66 4.50 -27.39
C TYR A 445 3.95 5.72 -26.77
N GLY A 446 4.13 5.94 -25.47
CA GLY A 446 3.67 7.17 -24.82
C GLY A 446 4.27 8.42 -25.46
N LEU A 447 5.58 8.42 -25.76
CA LEU A 447 6.27 9.50 -26.45
C LEU A 447 5.80 9.64 -27.91
N GLU A 448 5.65 8.54 -28.64
CA GLU A 448 5.14 8.50 -29.99
C GLU A 448 3.76 9.14 -30.12
N THR A 449 2.85 8.78 -29.22
CA THR A 449 1.50 9.35 -29.19
C THR A 449 1.47 10.84 -28.84
N ILE A 450 2.36 11.30 -27.97
CA ILE A 450 2.50 12.73 -27.64
C ILE A 450 3.02 13.48 -28.86
N ASP A 451 4.06 12.97 -29.51
CA ASP A 451 4.68 13.59 -30.68
C ASP A 451 3.70 13.63 -31.86
N TYR A 452 2.91 12.59 -32.07
CA TYR A 452 1.84 12.56 -33.06
C TYR A 452 0.79 13.65 -32.79
N ARG A 453 0.30 13.77 -31.56
CA ARG A 453 -0.68 14.80 -31.20
C ARG A 453 -0.18 16.24 -31.40
N GLU A 454 1.11 16.43 -31.19
CA GLU A 454 1.77 17.74 -31.37
C GLU A 454 2.18 18.01 -32.82
N GLY A 455 1.90 17.10 -33.75
CA GLY A 455 2.32 17.21 -35.14
C GLY A 455 3.81 17.02 -35.39
N LYS A 456 4.58 16.56 -34.37
CA LYS A 456 6.01 16.24 -34.44
C LYS A 456 6.22 14.86 -35.09
N TYR A 457 5.73 14.70 -36.30
CA TYR A 457 5.65 13.40 -36.99
C TYR A 457 6.99 12.69 -37.13
N GLU A 458 8.08 13.42 -37.35
CA GLU A 458 9.43 12.82 -37.48
C GLU A 458 9.89 12.20 -36.16
N ASP A 459 9.62 12.85 -35.03
CA ASP A 459 9.99 12.32 -33.73
C ASP A 459 9.09 11.14 -33.33
N ALA A 460 7.81 11.19 -33.66
CA ALA A 460 6.90 10.05 -33.49
C ALA A 460 7.40 8.83 -34.28
N LEU A 461 7.75 9.00 -35.56
CA LEU A 461 8.29 7.90 -36.40
C LEU A 461 9.64 7.39 -35.92
N LYS A 462 10.50 8.21 -35.30
CA LYS A 462 11.72 7.73 -34.62
C LYS A 462 11.38 6.83 -33.44
N ASN A 463 10.44 7.23 -32.58
CA ASN A 463 9.99 6.41 -31.45
C ASN A 463 9.38 5.09 -31.96
N HIS A 464 8.57 5.11 -33.02
CA HIS A 464 8.06 3.91 -33.71
C HIS A 464 9.20 3.00 -34.18
N ALA A 465 10.25 3.56 -34.81
CA ALA A 465 11.40 2.77 -35.24
C ALA A 465 12.13 2.11 -34.06
N PHE A 466 12.27 2.79 -32.92
CA PHE A 466 12.83 2.19 -31.71
C PHE A 466 11.97 1.03 -31.20
N ILE A 467 10.62 1.19 -31.15
CA ILE A 467 9.71 0.10 -30.76
C ILE A 467 9.88 -1.08 -31.72
N THR A 468 9.88 -0.81 -33.02
CA THR A 468 9.99 -1.84 -34.06
C THR A 468 11.27 -2.64 -33.97
N ASN A 469 12.40 -1.96 -33.80
CA ASN A 469 13.72 -2.57 -33.88
C ASN A 469 14.11 -3.27 -32.56
N LEU A 470 13.72 -2.74 -31.42
CA LEU A 470 14.14 -3.25 -30.12
C LEU A 470 13.06 -4.08 -29.41
N TYR A 471 11.77 -3.86 -29.73
CA TYR A 471 10.63 -4.45 -29.03
C TYR A 471 9.58 -4.96 -30.03
N GLY A 472 10.00 -5.57 -31.12
CA GLY A 472 9.13 -6.01 -32.21
C GLY A 472 8.02 -7.00 -31.80
N GLU A 473 8.24 -7.77 -30.74
CA GLU A 473 7.26 -8.72 -30.21
C GLU A 473 6.43 -8.15 -29.03
N SER A 474 6.56 -6.87 -28.74
CA SER A 474 5.81 -6.24 -27.65
C SER A 474 4.31 -6.16 -27.98
N ASP A 475 3.49 -6.29 -26.95
CA ASP A 475 2.02 -6.15 -26.97
C ASP A 475 1.57 -4.76 -27.46
N ILE A 476 2.40 -3.74 -27.32
CA ILE A 476 2.12 -2.37 -27.77
C ILE A 476 2.43 -2.14 -29.25
N ARG A 477 3.08 -3.08 -29.90
CA ARG A 477 3.52 -2.94 -31.29
C ARG A 477 2.37 -2.61 -32.26
N PRO A 478 1.19 -3.27 -32.20
CA PRO A 478 0.07 -2.96 -33.07
C PRO A 478 -0.45 -1.53 -32.92
N ASP A 479 -0.44 -1.00 -31.69
CA ASP A 479 -0.89 0.37 -31.43
C ASP A 479 0.12 1.39 -31.95
N ALA A 480 1.42 1.10 -31.87
CA ALA A 480 2.47 1.91 -32.48
C ALA A 480 2.39 1.86 -34.03
N ASP A 481 2.21 0.67 -34.61
CA ASP A 481 2.01 0.54 -36.06
C ASP A 481 0.78 1.33 -36.54
N TYR A 482 -0.28 1.43 -35.74
CA TYR A 482 -1.43 2.26 -36.02
C TYR A 482 -1.07 3.75 -36.06
N VAL A 483 -0.39 4.27 -35.03
CA VAL A 483 0.01 5.69 -34.99
C VAL A 483 0.92 6.05 -36.18
N ALA A 484 1.91 5.21 -36.47
CA ALA A 484 2.79 5.41 -37.63
C ALA A 484 2.02 5.33 -38.96
N GLY A 485 1.05 4.41 -39.06
CA GLY A 485 0.15 4.29 -40.22
C GLY A 485 -0.68 5.55 -40.42
N GLU A 486 -1.23 6.13 -39.35
CA GLU A 486 -1.97 7.41 -39.41
C GLU A 486 -1.07 8.58 -39.88
N ILE A 487 0.17 8.64 -39.41
CA ILE A 487 1.14 9.67 -39.85
C ILE A 487 1.36 9.56 -41.38
N HIS A 488 1.58 8.34 -41.86
CA HIS A 488 1.76 8.12 -43.30
C HIS A 488 0.49 8.43 -44.11
N PHE A 489 -0.68 8.10 -43.58
CA PHE A 489 -1.97 8.44 -44.18
C PHE A 489 -2.15 9.97 -44.28
N LEU A 490 -1.90 10.73 -43.20
CA LEU A 490 -1.98 12.19 -43.18
C LEU A 490 -1.02 12.84 -44.19
N ARG A 491 0.14 12.20 -44.44
CA ARG A 491 1.11 12.60 -45.42
C ARG A 491 0.78 12.12 -46.85
N LYS A 492 -0.35 11.47 -47.05
CA LYS A 492 -0.77 10.86 -48.33
C LYS A 492 0.19 9.78 -48.85
N ASN A 493 1.03 9.22 -47.95
CA ASN A 493 1.90 8.09 -48.29
C ASN A 493 1.13 6.77 -48.02
N TYR A 494 0.12 6.53 -48.91
CA TYR A 494 -0.85 5.44 -48.73
C TYR A 494 -0.19 4.06 -48.75
N ASN A 495 0.86 3.84 -49.50
CA ASN A 495 1.56 2.56 -49.55
C ASN A 495 2.22 2.20 -48.21
N ALA A 496 2.87 3.13 -47.56
CA ALA A 496 3.48 2.90 -46.26
C ALA A 496 2.41 2.74 -45.17
N ALA A 497 1.33 3.53 -45.23
CA ALA A 497 0.21 3.40 -44.34
C ALA A 497 -0.44 2.00 -44.44
N GLU A 498 -0.74 1.54 -45.69
CA GLU A 498 -1.34 0.22 -45.97
C GLU A 498 -0.46 -0.91 -45.41
N GLN A 499 0.86 -0.83 -45.57
CA GLN A 499 1.79 -1.83 -45.07
C GLN A 499 1.78 -1.95 -43.52
N LEU A 500 1.71 -0.82 -42.80
CA LEU A 500 1.70 -0.81 -41.34
C LEU A 500 0.34 -1.26 -40.81
N LEU A 501 -0.75 -0.68 -41.31
CA LEU A 501 -2.09 -0.95 -40.85
C LEU A 501 -2.54 -2.40 -41.15
N SER A 502 -2.10 -2.99 -42.24
CA SER A 502 -2.39 -4.39 -42.59
C SER A 502 -1.72 -5.43 -41.68
N ARG A 503 -0.68 -5.05 -40.91
CA ARG A 503 -0.02 -5.93 -39.95
C ARG A 503 -0.80 -6.05 -38.63
N ILE A 504 -1.71 -5.13 -38.37
CA ILE A 504 -2.48 -5.11 -37.12
C ILE A 504 -3.47 -6.27 -37.13
N LYS A 505 -3.28 -7.21 -36.20
CA LYS A 505 -4.12 -8.40 -36.10
C LYS A 505 -5.43 -8.12 -35.37
N ALA A 506 -6.46 -8.86 -35.72
CA ALA A 506 -7.73 -8.87 -34.99
C ALA A 506 -7.50 -9.17 -33.48
N GLY A 507 -8.21 -8.46 -32.63
CA GLY A 507 -8.04 -8.54 -31.17
C GLY A 507 -7.07 -7.49 -30.60
N SER A 508 -6.30 -6.77 -31.42
CA SER A 508 -5.54 -5.60 -30.96
C SER A 508 -6.46 -4.41 -30.75
N PRO A 509 -6.21 -3.55 -29.73
CA PRO A 509 -7.06 -2.37 -29.49
C PRO A 509 -7.18 -1.42 -30.70
N SER A 510 -6.13 -1.28 -31.48
CA SER A 510 -6.10 -0.40 -32.66
C SER A 510 -6.63 -1.06 -33.93
N TYR A 511 -7.04 -2.35 -33.89
CA TYR A 511 -7.44 -3.08 -35.10
C TYR A 511 -8.59 -2.41 -35.87
N LEU A 512 -9.67 -2.10 -35.18
CA LEU A 512 -10.87 -1.52 -35.80
C LEU A 512 -10.59 -0.12 -36.38
N TYR A 513 -9.80 0.68 -35.71
CA TYR A 513 -9.35 1.99 -36.22
C TYR A 513 -8.46 1.83 -37.43
N GLY A 514 -7.54 0.87 -37.38
CA GLY A 514 -6.69 0.53 -38.54
C GLY A 514 -7.51 0.09 -39.79
N GLN A 515 -8.55 -0.74 -39.56
CA GLN A 515 -9.47 -1.14 -40.65
C GLN A 515 -10.25 0.05 -41.24
N TYR A 516 -10.63 1.02 -40.38
CA TYR A 516 -11.30 2.23 -40.85
C TYR A 516 -10.40 3.08 -41.74
N THR A 517 -9.16 3.33 -41.32
CA THR A 517 -8.20 4.07 -42.12
C THR A 517 -7.83 3.34 -43.42
N LEU A 518 -7.67 2.00 -43.36
CA LEU A 518 -7.50 1.18 -44.60
C LEU A 518 -8.69 1.30 -45.55
N ALA A 519 -9.90 1.34 -45.05
CA ALA A 519 -11.09 1.53 -45.88
C ALA A 519 -11.05 2.90 -46.60
N ILE A 520 -10.66 3.96 -45.90
CA ILE A 520 -10.52 5.29 -46.52
C ILE A 520 -9.42 5.28 -47.55
N ILE A 521 -8.25 4.69 -47.28
CA ILE A 521 -7.16 4.55 -48.27
C ILE A 521 -7.65 3.80 -49.51
N ASN A 522 -8.43 2.72 -49.30
CA ASN A 522 -8.96 1.92 -50.42
C ASN A 522 -10.00 2.69 -51.25
N ILE A 523 -10.84 3.52 -50.60
CA ILE A 523 -11.77 4.43 -51.33
C ILE A 523 -10.99 5.43 -52.16
N GLU A 524 -9.98 6.11 -51.57
CA GLU A 524 -9.16 7.05 -52.31
C GLU A 524 -8.41 6.41 -53.50
N ASN A 525 -7.95 5.17 -53.35
CA ASN A 525 -7.32 4.36 -54.38
C ASN A 525 -8.32 3.68 -55.36
N LYS A 526 -9.62 3.94 -55.23
CA LYS A 526 -10.69 3.32 -56.01
C LYS A 526 -10.77 1.79 -55.92
N LYS A 527 -10.26 1.20 -54.84
CA LYS A 527 -10.32 -0.23 -54.51
C LYS A 527 -11.59 -0.51 -53.69
N MET A 528 -12.79 -0.32 -54.29
CA MET A 528 -14.06 -0.31 -53.54
C MET A 528 -14.38 -1.64 -52.85
N GLU A 529 -14.08 -2.80 -53.47
CA GLU A 529 -14.32 -4.11 -52.87
C GLU A 529 -13.51 -4.31 -51.57
N ALA A 530 -12.23 -3.90 -51.59
CA ALA A 530 -11.38 -3.94 -50.42
C ALA A 530 -11.89 -3.01 -49.30
N ALA A 531 -12.31 -1.78 -49.69
CA ALA A 531 -12.92 -0.84 -48.74
C ALA A 531 -14.17 -1.42 -48.09
N VAL A 532 -15.06 -2.02 -48.86
CA VAL A 532 -16.26 -2.71 -48.33
C VAL A 532 -15.89 -3.83 -47.37
N GLY A 533 -14.84 -4.62 -47.68
CA GLY A 533 -14.34 -5.67 -46.83
C GLY A 533 -13.86 -5.13 -45.45
N ASN A 534 -13.04 -4.08 -45.47
CA ASN A 534 -12.56 -3.43 -44.23
C ASN A 534 -13.70 -2.87 -43.38
N LEU A 535 -14.67 -2.17 -43.99
CA LEU A 535 -15.82 -1.59 -43.27
C LEU A 535 -16.72 -2.67 -42.68
N LYS A 536 -16.93 -3.78 -43.36
CA LYS A 536 -17.70 -4.92 -42.85
C LYS A 536 -17.03 -5.58 -41.64
N SER A 537 -15.72 -5.63 -41.60
CA SER A 537 -14.99 -6.18 -40.45
C SER A 537 -15.23 -5.36 -39.16
N ILE A 538 -15.37 -4.02 -39.28
CA ILE A 538 -15.71 -3.14 -38.19
C ILE A 538 -17.14 -3.39 -37.67
N ILE A 539 -18.08 -3.48 -38.62
CA ILE A 539 -19.51 -3.66 -38.32
C ILE A 539 -19.79 -5.03 -37.73
N ALA A 540 -18.97 -6.03 -38.03
CA ALA A 540 -19.10 -7.39 -37.49
C ALA A 540 -18.57 -7.51 -36.04
N ASP A 541 -17.88 -6.51 -35.51
CA ASP A 541 -17.41 -6.53 -34.13
C ASP A 541 -18.59 -6.46 -33.14
N THR A 542 -18.51 -7.28 -32.10
CA THR A 542 -19.59 -7.42 -31.12
C THR A 542 -19.36 -6.64 -29.83
N THR A 543 -18.30 -5.87 -29.76
CA THR A 543 -17.95 -5.06 -28.57
C THR A 543 -18.96 -3.95 -28.36
N GLN A 544 -19.50 -3.87 -27.15
CA GLN A 544 -20.60 -2.96 -26.80
C GLN A 544 -20.13 -1.71 -26.03
N ASP A 545 -18.98 -1.16 -26.37
CA ASP A 545 -18.54 0.10 -25.80
C ASP A 545 -18.95 1.30 -26.70
N PRO A 546 -19.14 2.50 -26.13
CA PRO A 546 -19.60 3.66 -26.88
C PRO A 546 -18.65 4.10 -28.02
N ALA A 547 -17.34 3.88 -27.89
CA ALA A 547 -16.36 4.27 -28.90
C ALA A 547 -16.44 3.34 -30.12
N THR A 548 -16.57 2.03 -29.90
CA THR A 548 -16.78 1.04 -30.95
C THR A 548 -18.10 1.25 -31.65
N GLN A 549 -19.19 1.56 -30.94
CA GLN A 549 -20.48 1.88 -31.53
C GLN A 549 -20.40 3.11 -32.45
N LEU A 550 -19.73 4.17 -31.98
CA LEU A 550 -19.56 5.38 -32.80
C LEU A 550 -18.72 5.09 -34.07
N LEU A 551 -17.69 4.24 -33.96
CA LEU A 551 -16.90 3.82 -35.09
C LEU A 551 -17.70 2.96 -36.08
N GLN A 552 -18.59 2.09 -35.58
CA GLN A 552 -19.51 1.30 -36.40
C GLN A 552 -20.50 2.19 -37.14
N ASP A 553 -21.03 3.24 -36.52
CA ASP A 553 -21.91 4.21 -37.16
C ASP A 553 -21.16 4.93 -38.31
N ALA A 554 -19.95 5.40 -38.06
CA ALA A 554 -19.10 5.99 -39.08
C ALA A 554 -18.82 5.01 -40.24
N ALA A 555 -18.52 3.73 -39.88
CA ALA A 555 -18.27 2.69 -40.88
C ALA A 555 -19.54 2.40 -41.74
N ASN A 556 -20.71 2.36 -41.12
CA ASN A 556 -21.97 2.18 -41.85
C ASN A 556 -22.27 3.33 -42.82
N VAL A 557 -22.00 4.59 -42.41
CA VAL A 557 -22.13 5.74 -43.32
C VAL A 557 -21.17 5.62 -44.48
N LYS A 558 -19.90 5.31 -44.24
CA LYS A 558 -18.90 5.13 -45.31
C LYS A 558 -19.22 3.94 -46.20
N LEU A 559 -19.73 2.86 -45.67
CA LEU A 559 -20.19 1.70 -46.40
C LEU A 559 -21.37 2.08 -47.33
N GLY A 560 -22.32 2.86 -46.79
CA GLY A 560 -23.42 3.42 -47.59
C GLY A 560 -22.92 4.28 -48.73
N HIS A 561 -21.94 5.16 -48.51
CA HIS A 561 -21.32 5.96 -49.55
C HIS A 561 -20.63 5.10 -50.63
N ALA A 562 -19.85 4.08 -50.18
CA ALA A 562 -19.17 3.17 -51.11
C ALA A 562 -20.18 2.43 -52.02
N TYR A 563 -21.25 1.93 -51.47
CA TYR A 563 -22.33 1.30 -52.25
C TYR A 563 -23.09 2.29 -53.13
N TYR A 564 -23.31 3.52 -52.67
CA TYR A 564 -23.95 4.56 -53.45
C TYR A 564 -23.13 4.90 -54.72
N GLU A 565 -21.81 5.01 -54.60
CA GLU A 565 -20.93 5.23 -55.73
C GLU A 565 -20.90 4.06 -56.73
N GLN A 566 -21.00 2.83 -56.21
CA GLN A 566 -21.12 1.60 -57.05
C GLN A 566 -22.52 1.44 -57.66
N VAL A 567 -23.43 2.34 -57.36
CA VAL A 567 -24.86 2.29 -57.78
C VAL A 567 -25.60 1.09 -57.21
N GLU A 568 -25.07 0.50 -56.13
CA GLU A 568 -25.69 -0.54 -55.33
C GLU A 568 -26.69 0.06 -54.31
N LEU A 569 -27.68 0.76 -54.76
CA LEU A 569 -28.53 1.63 -53.97
C LEU A 569 -29.29 0.90 -52.85
N ARG A 570 -29.65 -0.38 -53.08
CA ARG A 570 -30.24 -1.22 -52.01
C ARG A 570 -29.28 -1.39 -50.84
N ASN A 571 -28.06 -1.81 -51.13
CA ASN A 571 -27.04 -2.03 -50.11
C ASN A 571 -26.66 -0.72 -49.40
N ALA A 572 -26.65 0.41 -50.13
CA ALA A 572 -26.42 1.74 -49.56
C ALA A 572 -27.49 2.09 -48.51
N VAL A 573 -28.76 1.95 -48.83
CA VAL A 573 -29.88 2.22 -47.94
C VAL A 573 -29.83 1.30 -46.70
N GLU A 574 -29.50 0.02 -46.88
CA GLU A 574 -29.36 -0.93 -45.77
C GLU A 574 -28.23 -0.54 -44.82
N ALA A 575 -27.10 -0.05 -45.34
CA ALA A 575 -25.99 0.43 -44.53
C ALA A 575 -26.37 1.68 -43.71
N TYR A 576 -26.96 2.69 -44.37
CA TYR A 576 -27.40 3.92 -43.70
C TYR A 576 -28.45 3.67 -42.62
N LYS A 577 -29.40 2.75 -42.84
CA LYS A 577 -30.46 2.41 -41.87
C LYS A 577 -29.92 1.81 -40.57
N ARG A 578 -28.71 1.27 -40.57
CA ARG A 578 -28.05 0.74 -39.36
C ARG A 578 -27.60 1.84 -38.41
N VAL A 579 -27.45 3.06 -38.89
CA VAL A 579 -27.05 4.22 -38.10
C VAL A 579 -28.25 4.76 -37.33
N PRO A 580 -28.23 4.83 -35.98
CA PRO A 580 -29.30 5.41 -35.20
C PRO A 580 -29.48 6.90 -35.53
N GLU A 581 -30.73 7.36 -35.55
CA GLU A 581 -31.04 8.78 -35.87
C GLU A 581 -30.40 9.75 -34.88
N GLY A 582 -30.26 9.37 -33.60
CA GLY A 582 -29.63 10.16 -32.56
C GLY A 582 -28.10 10.09 -32.56
N SER A 583 -27.49 9.32 -33.47
CA SER A 583 -26.03 9.25 -33.61
C SER A 583 -25.48 10.56 -34.17
N SER A 584 -24.20 10.84 -33.85
CA SER A 584 -23.45 11.97 -34.49
C SER A 584 -23.33 11.86 -36.02
N TYR A 585 -23.64 10.70 -36.58
CA TYR A 585 -23.66 10.41 -38.00
C TYR A 585 -25.07 10.24 -38.57
N GLY A 586 -26.13 10.46 -37.76
CA GLY A 586 -27.54 10.27 -38.11
C GLY A 586 -27.98 11.19 -39.27
N ASP A 587 -27.56 12.44 -39.28
CA ASP A 587 -27.87 13.40 -40.30
C ASP A 587 -27.21 13.01 -41.66
N GLU A 588 -25.96 12.59 -41.69
CA GLU A 588 -25.24 12.12 -42.89
C GLU A 588 -25.90 10.84 -43.47
N ALA A 589 -26.30 9.92 -42.56
CA ALA A 589 -27.01 8.70 -42.95
C ALA A 589 -28.39 8.97 -43.56
N LEU A 590 -29.18 9.87 -42.94
CA LEU A 590 -30.49 10.26 -43.47
C LEU A 590 -30.35 10.97 -44.81
N LEU A 591 -29.37 11.86 -44.98
CA LEU A 591 -29.12 12.55 -46.25
C LEU A 591 -28.72 11.56 -47.33
N GLY A 592 -27.77 10.63 -47.07
CA GLY A 592 -27.36 9.59 -48.01
C GLY A 592 -28.52 8.67 -48.39
N THR A 593 -29.40 8.37 -47.46
CA THR A 593 -30.65 7.63 -47.70
C THR A 593 -31.57 8.41 -48.64
N ALA A 594 -31.75 9.71 -48.42
CA ALA A 594 -32.60 10.56 -49.26
C ALA A 594 -32.05 10.67 -50.70
N TRP A 595 -30.73 10.86 -50.88
CA TRP A 595 -30.09 10.81 -52.16
C TRP A 595 -30.29 9.48 -52.88
N SER A 596 -30.24 8.36 -52.18
CA SER A 596 -30.47 7.03 -52.74
C SER A 596 -31.89 6.89 -53.28
N TRP A 597 -32.88 7.40 -52.52
CA TRP A 597 -34.30 7.37 -52.96
C TRP A 597 -34.57 8.29 -54.17
N ILE A 598 -33.96 9.46 -54.27
CA ILE A 598 -34.10 10.34 -55.43
C ILE A 598 -33.53 9.64 -56.66
N LYS A 599 -32.37 8.99 -56.54
CA LYS A 599 -31.68 8.34 -57.65
C LYS A 599 -32.45 7.18 -58.26
N VAL A 600 -33.33 6.51 -57.47
CA VAL A 600 -34.22 5.49 -57.99
C VAL A 600 -35.68 6.00 -58.27
N ASN A 601 -35.84 7.31 -58.32
CA ASN A 601 -37.10 7.96 -58.66
C ASN A 601 -38.25 7.58 -57.68
N GLN A 602 -37.95 7.55 -56.36
CA GLN A 602 -38.90 7.35 -55.26
C GLN A 602 -39.08 8.66 -54.48
N PRO A 603 -39.71 9.68 -55.00
CA PRO A 603 -39.76 10.99 -54.38
C PRO A 603 -40.57 11.02 -53.10
N ALA A 604 -41.56 10.18 -52.90
CA ALA A 604 -42.39 10.15 -51.70
C ALA A 604 -41.54 9.72 -50.47
N VAL A 605 -40.72 8.68 -50.62
CA VAL A 605 -39.84 8.18 -49.57
C VAL A 605 -38.71 9.15 -49.30
N CYS A 606 -38.17 9.78 -50.31
CA CYS A 606 -37.19 10.83 -50.17
C CYS A 606 -37.73 11.97 -49.28
N LEU A 607 -38.91 12.49 -49.58
CA LEU A 607 -39.55 13.57 -48.82
C LEU A 607 -39.73 13.22 -47.37
N GLN A 608 -40.23 12.01 -47.07
CA GLN A 608 -40.33 11.53 -45.68
C GLN A 608 -38.95 11.49 -44.97
N THR A 609 -37.92 11.02 -45.68
CA THR A 609 -36.58 10.91 -45.13
C THR A 609 -35.98 12.29 -44.83
N VAL A 610 -36.15 13.21 -45.75
CA VAL A 610 -35.73 14.61 -45.61
C VAL A 610 -36.42 15.31 -44.45
N ASP A 611 -37.74 15.11 -44.31
CA ASP A 611 -38.50 15.71 -43.19
C ASP A 611 -38.04 15.16 -41.85
N ARG A 612 -37.68 13.87 -41.78
CA ARG A 612 -37.07 13.27 -40.60
C ARG A 612 -35.70 13.89 -40.27
N LEU A 613 -34.86 14.11 -41.28
CA LEU A 613 -33.57 14.75 -41.09
C LEU A 613 -33.72 16.17 -40.49
N ILE A 614 -34.61 16.99 -41.09
CA ILE A 614 -34.83 18.35 -40.64
C ILE A 614 -35.40 18.40 -39.22
N ALA A 615 -36.29 17.43 -38.89
CA ALA A 615 -36.87 17.34 -37.54
C ALA A 615 -35.90 16.85 -36.47
N ALA A 616 -35.06 15.85 -36.78
CA ALA A 616 -34.12 15.24 -35.85
C ALA A 616 -32.85 16.07 -35.67
N HIS A 617 -32.40 16.76 -36.71
CA HIS A 617 -31.14 17.49 -36.74
C HIS A 617 -31.29 18.92 -37.25
N PRO A 618 -32.10 19.78 -36.62
CA PRO A 618 -32.43 21.13 -37.17
C PRO A 618 -31.20 22.05 -37.29
N GLU A 619 -30.17 21.81 -36.46
CA GLU A 619 -28.92 22.58 -36.45
C GLU A 619 -27.82 21.99 -37.34
N SER A 620 -28.11 20.88 -38.03
CA SER A 620 -27.11 20.26 -38.89
C SER A 620 -26.75 21.15 -40.11
N PRO A 621 -25.46 21.24 -40.46
CA PRO A 621 -25.03 21.94 -41.67
C PRO A 621 -25.54 21.29 -42.98
N LEU A 622 -26.15 20.12 -42.91
CA LEU A 622 -26.71 19.39 -44.05
C LEU A 622 -28.18 19.76 -44.30
N VAL A 623 -28.81 20.53 -43.44
CA VAL A 623 -30.24 20.93 -43.61
C VAL A 623 -30.49 21.71 -44.92
N PRO A 624 -29.62 22.65 -45.36
CA PRO A 624 -29.78 23.27 -46.67
C PRO A 624 -29.84 22.25 -47.83
N GLU A 625 -28.95 21.26 -47.83
CA GLU A 625 -28.90 20.20 -48.86
C GLU A 625 -30.17 19.29 -48.77
N ALA A 626 -30.69 19.09 -47.55
CA ALA A 626 -31.95 18.42 -47.37
C ALA A 626 -33.13 19.16 -48.02
N TYR A 627 -33.16 20.47 -47.90
CA TYR A 627 -34.16 21.29 -48.61
C TYR A 627 -33.98 21.25 -50.12
N LEU A 628 -32.74 21.20 -50.63
CA LEU A 628 -32.50 20.96 -52.06
C LEU A 628 -33.14 19.64 -52.54
N LEU A 629 -32.92 18.55 -51.80
CA LEU A 629 -33.52 17.25 -52.07
C LEU A 629 -35.06 17.28 -51.98
N LYS A 630 -35.59 18.04 -51.01
CA LYS A 630 -37.02 18.27 -50.87
C LYS A 630 -37.59 18.92 -52.13
N GLY A 631 -36.91 19.95 -52.64
CA GLY A 631 -37.22 20.56 -53.91
C GLY A 631 -37.23 19.60 -55.07
N TYR A 632 -36.16 18.78 -55.22
CA TYR A 632 -36.10 17.74 -56.24
C TYR A 632 -37.22 16.71 -56.14
N GLY A 633 -37.53 16.22 -54.94
CA GLY A 633 -38.60 15.30 -54.69
C GLY A 633 -39.99 15.84 -55.08
N LEU A 634 -40.26 17.09 -54.74
CA LEU A 634 -41.48 17.81 -55.11
C LEU A 634 -41.58 18.06 -56.61
N MET A 635 -40.48 18.39 -57.27
CA MET A 635 -40.43 18.51 -58.75
C MET A 635 -40.81 17.18 -59.43
N LEU A 636 -40.28 16.06 -58.98
CA LEU A 636 -40.58 14.73 -59.49
C LEU A 636 -42.05 14.37 -59.24
N GLN A 637 -42.70 14.86 -58.21
CA GLN A 637 -44.16 14.74 -57.97
C GLN A 637 -44.98 15.76 -58.74
N LYS A 638 -44.40 16.59 -59.56
CA LYS A 638 -45.02 17.68 -60.32
C LYS A 638 -45.68 18.77 -59.43
N LYS A 639 -45.25 18.89 -58.17
CA LYS A 639 -45.66 19.94 -57.23
C LYS A 639 -44.71 21.13 -57.32
N TYR A 640 -44.73 21.85 -58.41
CA TYR A 640 -43.72 22.83 -58.79
C TYR A 640 -43.66 24.05 -57.89
N GLN A 641 -44.86 24.52 -57.37
CA GLN A 641 -44.86 25.66 -56.45
C GLN A 641 -44.21 25.28 -55.13
N ASP A 642 -44.65 24.16 -54.55
CA ASP A 642 -44.06 23.65 -53.27
C ASP A 642 -42.55 23.40 -53.44
N ALA A 643 -42.11 22.99 -54.63
CA ALA A 643 -40.70 22.77 -54.91
C ALA A 643 -39.93 24.09 -54.91
N ILE A 644 -40.47 25.17 -55.50
CA ILE A 644 -39.86 26.50 -55.48
C ILE A 644 -39.75 26.99 -54.05
N ASP A 645 -40.81 26.87 -53.24
CA ASP A 645 -40.81 27.30 -51.84
C ASP A 645 -39.79 26.55 -50.99
N ALA A 646 -39.58 25.23 -51.24
CA ALA A 646 -38.54 24.44 -50.60
C ALA A 646 -37.14 24.83 -51.03
N LEU A 647 -36.92 25.13 -52.30
CA LEU A 647 -35.66 25.57 -52.85
C LEU A 647 -35.28 26.98 -52.44
N ASP A 648 -36.24 27.90 -52.35
CA ASP A 648 -36.01 29.24 -51.78
C ASP A 648 -35.60 29.13 -50.31
N LYS A 649 -36.20 28.21 -49.55
CA LYS A 649 -35.80 27.94 -48.19
C LYS A 649 -34.41 27.36 -48.09
N CYS A 650 -33.98 26.51 -49.07
CA CYS A 650 -32.60 26.05 -49.18
C CYS A 650 -31.64 27.24 -49.34
N LEU A 651 -31.93 28.17 -50.26
CA LEU A 651 -31.12 29.35 -50.47
C LEU A 651 -31.05 30.26 -49.24
N ASP A 652 -32.16 30.48 -48.56
CA ASP A 652 -32.22 31.31 -47.35
C ASP A 652 -31.44 30.66 -46.22
N MET A 653 -31.61 29.38 -46.00
CA MET A 653 -30.83 28.67 -44.99
C MET A 653 -29.36 28.61 -45.29
N THR A 654 -28.95 28.47 -46.58
CA THR A 654 -27.57 28.50 -46.96
C THR A 654 -26.93 29.88 -46.71
N LYS A 655 -27.71 30.98 -46.72
CA LYS A 655 -27.21 32.33 -46.39
C LYS A 655 -27.19 32.58 -44.88
N THR A 656 -28.12 31.98 -44.11
CA THR A 656 -28.31 32.25 -42.66
C THR A 656 -27.56 31.29 -41.77
N VAL A 657 -27.19 30.08 -42.21
CA VAL A 657 -26.42 29.15 -41.38
C VAL A 657 -25.06 29.75 -41.02
N LYS A 658 -24.79 29.89 -39.75
CA LYS A 658 -23.51 30.35 -39.26
C LYS A 658 -22.49 29.21 -39.35
N TYR A 659 -21.57 29.36 -40.26
CA TYR A 659 -20.42 28.47 -40.36
C TYR A 659 -19.26 29.01 -39.56
N VAL A 660 -18.46 28.09 -38.94
CA VAL A 660 -17.19 28.47 -38.35
C VAL A 660 -16.26 28.94 -39.47
N THR A 661 -15.94 30.20 -39.47
CA THR A 661 -15.00 30.78 -40.42
C THR A 661 -13.56 30.55 -39.99
N GLU A 662 -12.60 30.74 -40.89
CA GLU A 662 -11.18 30.70 -40.58
C GLU A 662 -10.79 31.74 -39.52
N ALA A 663 -11.41 32.94 -39.58
CA ALA A 663 -11.21 34.02 -38.62
C ALA A 663 -11.72 33.62 -37.23
N ASP A 664 -12.89 32.96 -37.13
CA ASP A 664 -13.44 32.46 -35.89
C ASP A 664 -12.51 31.39 -35.28
N LEU A 665 -12.00 30.48 -36.09
CA LEU A 665 -11.07 29.44 -35.67
C LEU A 665 -9.74 30.06 -35.18
N GLN A 666 -9.21 31.07 -35.87
CA GLN A 666 -8.01 31.78 -35.45
C GLN A 666 -8.23 32.52 -34.12
N ALA A 667 -9.35 33.22 -33.96
CA ALA A 667 -9.69 33.91 -32.72
C ALA A 667 -9.81 32.89 -31.54
N ARG A 668 -10.43 31.73 -31.79
CA ARG A 668 -10.55 30.66 -30.80
C ARG A 668 -9.21 30.03 -30.45
N THR A 669 -8.34 29.85 -31.45
CA THR A 669 -6.95 29.35 -31.28
C THR A 669 -6.13 30.32 -30.43
N GLN A 670 -6.26 31.64 -30.68
CA GLN A 670 -5.58 32.66 -29.90
C GLN A 670 -6.04 32.64 -28.41
N LYS A 671 -7.34 32.53 -28.16
CA LYS A 671 -7.89 32.43 -26.82
C LYS A 671 -7.37 31.19 -26.09
N PHE A 672 -7.37 30.05 -26.75
CA PHE A 672 -6.81 28.81 -26.20
C PHE A 672 -5.30 28.96 -25.91
N GLY A 673 -4.55 29.61 -26.79
CA GLY A 673 -3.14 29.93 -26.62
C GLY A 673 -2.89 30.81 -25.38
N GLN A 674 -3.75 31.78 -25.09
CA GLN A 674 -3.67 32.60 -23.86
C GLN A 674 -3.89 31.73 -22.62
N THR A 675 -4.96 30.92 -22.58
CA THR A 675 -5.22 30.02 -21.44
C THR A 675 -4.10 29.02 -21.22
N THR A 676 -3.50 28.51 -22.30
CA THR A 676 -2.33 27.61 -22.21
C THR A 676 -1.13 28.34 -21.61
N SER A 677 -0.89 29.60 -22.00
CA SER A 677 0.20 30.41 -21.46
C SER A 677 0.00 30.75 -19.98
N GLU A 678 -1.25 31.00 -19.54
CA GLU A 678 -1.59 31.20 -18.14
C GLU A 678 -1.36 29.96 -17.30
N PHE A 679 -1.64 28.77 -17.84
CA PHE A 679 -1.43 27.49 -17.16
C PHE A 679 0.03 27.01 -17.17
N ALA A 680 0.86 27.48 -18.11
CA ALA A 680 2.25 27.04 -18.28
C ALA A 680 3.11 27.07 -17.01
N PRO A 681 3.07 28.12 -16.15
CA PRO A 681 3.84 28.12 -14.90
C PRO A 681 3.42 27.02 -13.93
N THR A 682 2.13 26.72 -13.85
CA THR A 682 1.59 25.64 -13.03
C THR A 682 1.95 24.27 -13.60
N ALA A 683 1.86 24.09 -14.91
CA ALA A 683 2.31 22.89 -15.58
C ALA A 683 3.80 22.60 -15.33
N GLU A 684 4.66 23.62 -15.34
CA GLU A 684 6.09 23.48 -15.03
C GLU A 684 6.33 23.11 -13.54
N LYS A 685 5.55 23.64 -12.60
CA LYS A 685 5.61 23.22 -11.19
C LYS A 685 5.18 21.78 -11.04
N VAL A 686 4.09 21.35 -11.67
CA VAL A 686 3.62 19.96 -11.66
C VAL A 686 4.67 19.03 -12.25
N LYS A 687 5.30 19.41 -13.37
CA LYS A 687 6.39 18.66 -13.99
C LYS A 687 7.59 18.51 -13.05
N LYS A 688 8.01 19.58 -12.39
CA LYS A 688 9.09 19.52 -11.40
C LYS A 688 8.73 18.60 -10.24
N ASN A 689 7.49 18.63 -9.75
CA ASN A 689 7.01 17.75 -8.69
C ASN A 689 6.93 16.29 -9.14
N ALA A 690 6.57 16.02 -10.39
CA ALA A 690 6.53 14.66 -10.94
C ALA A 690 7.93 14.01 -11.04
N LEU A 691 8.98 14.81 -11.22
CA LEU A 691 10.37 14.36 -11.35
C LEU A 691 11.18 14.40 -10.05
N ARG A 692 10.66 15.02 -9.00
CA ARG A 692 11.32 15.09 -7.69
C ARG A 692 10.71 14.09 -6.72
N LYS A 693 11.47 13.70 -5.68
CA LYS A 693 10.91 13.02 -4.53
C LYS A 693 9.87 13.95 -3.89
N PRO A 694 8.60 13.55 -3.78
CA PRO A 694 7.58 14.42 -3.22
C PRO A 694 7.92 14.72 -1.75
N THR A 695 7.89 16.00 -1.42
CA THR A 695 7.87 16.45 -0.04
C THR A 695 6.41 16.61 0.38
N ASP A 696 6.10 16.56 1.67
CA ASP A 696 4.74 16.79 2.18
C ASP A 696 4.14 18.11 1.65
N LYS A 697 4.97 19.14 1.50
CA LYS A 697 4.58 20.43 0.93
C LYS A 697 4.11 20.34 -0.53
N SER A 698 4.70 19.45 -1.34
CA SER A 698 4.28 19.29 -2.74
C SER A 698 2.92 18.57 -2.87
N ILE A 699 2.53 17.80 -1.86
CA ILE A 699 1.23 17.16 -1.78
C ILE A 699 0.13 18.17 -1.39
N GLU A 700 0.44 19.11 -0.51
CA GLU A 700 -0.48 20.18 -0.12
C GLU A 700 -0.78 21.14 -1.28
N GLU A 701 0.21 21.47 -2.11
CA GLU A 701 0.05 22.36 -3.28
C GLU A 701 -0.84 21.76 -4.39
N ARG A 702 -1.10 20.46 -4.34
CA ARG A 702 -1.91 19.72 -5.33
C ARG A 702 -3.32 20.29 -5.52
N GLY A 703 -3.95 20.77 -4.46
CA GLY A 703 -5.29 21.37 -4.50
C GLY A 703 -5.31 22.68 -5.28
N ALA A 704 -4.30 23.53 -5.08
CA ALA A 704 -4.15 24.79 -5.81
C ALA A 704 -3.91 24.53 -7.31
N PHE A 705 -3.03 23.58 -7.64
CA PHE A 705 -2.78 23.20 -9.04
C PHE A 705 -4.01 22.65 -9.75
N LYS A 706 -4.89 21.94 -9.03
CA LYS A 706 -6.11 21.38 -9.61
C LYS A 706 -7.07 22.49 -10.08
N SER A 707 -7.25 23.55 -9.33
CA SER A 707 -8.13 24.65 -9.71
C SER A 707 -7.69 25.31 -11.03
N GLU A 708 -6.39 25.51 -11.19
CA GLU A 708 -5.84 26.07 -12.43
C GLU A 708 -5.92 25.07 -13.59
N TYR A 709 -5.67 23.78 -13.32
CA TYR A 709 -5.84 22.71 -14.30
C TYR A 709 -7.30 22.60 -14.78
N ASP A 710 -8.28 22.67 -13.88
CA ASP A 710 -9.69 22.54 -14.25
C ASP A 710 -10.14 23.64 -15.23
N LYS A 711 -9.61 24.87 -15.08
CA LYS A 711 -9.83 25.96 -16.05
C LYS A 711 -9.22 25.62 -17.42
N PHE A 712 -7.97 25.17 -17.43
CA PHE A 712 -7.28 24.73 -18.66
C PHE A 712 -8.01 23.56 -19.31
N ALA A 713 -8.39 22.53 -18.56
CA ALA A 713 -9.07 21.34 -19.05
C ALA A 713 -10.44 21.67 -19.69
N LYS A 714 -11.17 22.60 -19.09
CA LYS A 714 -12.44 23.07 -19.66
C LYS A 714 -12.21 23.74 -21.00
N GLU A 715 -11.29 24.69 -21.07
CA GLU A 715 -11.00 25.44 -22.29
C GLU A 715 -10.43 24.50 -23.39
N ASN A 716 -9.57 23.55 -23.02
CA ASN A 716 -9.04 22.55 -23.95
C ASN A 716 -10.17 21.69 -24.57
N ARG A 717 -11.13 21.26 -23.77
CA ARG A 717 -12.28 20.50 -24.24
C ARG A 717 -13.18 21.34 -25.15
N ASP A 718 -13.45 22.57 -24.76
CA ASP A 718 -14.26 23.49 -25.53
C ASP A 718 -13.57 23.83 -26.88
N PHE A 719 -12.25 24.03 -26.86
CA PHE A 719 -11.46 24.23 -28.09
C PHE A 719 -11.46 23.00 -28.98
N PHE A 720 -11.29 21.80 -28.45
CA PHE A 720 -11.33 20.57 -29.21
C PHE A 720 -12.69 20.37 -29.90
N ASN A 721 -13.80 20.54 -29.17
CA ASN A 721 -15.15 20.44 -29.72
C ASN A 721 -15.37 21.47 -30.81
N TYR A 722 -14.85 22.69 -30.61
CA TYR A 722 -14.95 23.76 -31.60
C TYR A 722 -14.16 23.44 -32.89
N THR A 723 -13.01 22.82 -32.77
CA THR A 723 -12.20 22.39 -33.95
C THR A 723 -12.88 21.27 -34.73
N LEU A 724 -13.52 20.32 -34.03
CA LEU A 724 -14.33 19.26 -34.68
C LEU A 724 -15.51 19.88 -35.45
N LEU A 725 -16.21 20.82 -34.84
CA LEU A 725 -17.29 21.56 -35.48
C LEU A 725 -16.78 22.33 -36.72
N ALA A 726 -15.65 23.00 -36.61
CA ALA A 726 -15.03 23.72 -37.72
C ALA A 726 -14.68 22.79 -38.90
N GLN A 727 -14.16 21.58 -38.62
CA GLN A 727 -13.87 20.58 -39.62
C GLN A 727 -15.14 20.09 -40.36
N SER A 728 -16.21 19.84 -39.59
CA SER A 728 -17.50 19.48 -40.15
C SER A 728 -18.07 20.60 -41.07
N HIS A 729 -18.05 21.83 -40.56
CA HIS A 729 -18.50 23.00 -41.34
C HIS A 729 -17.65 23.26 -42.57
N LYS A 730 -16.34 23.01 -42.54
CA LYS A 730 -15.45 23.17 -43.68
C LYS A 730 -15.84 22.28 -44.85
N LYS A 731 -16.17 21.01 -44.65
CA LYS A 731 -16.63 20.08 -45.67
C LYS A 731 -17.88 20.59 -46.37
N PHE A 732 -18.83 21.10 -45.58
CA PHE A 732 -20.05 21.68 -46.13
C PHE A 732 -19.77 23.01 -46.86
N PHE A 733 -18.98 23.89 -46.29
CA PHE A 733 -18.63 25.18 -46.89
C PHE A 733 -18.02 25.02 -48.28
N MET A 734 -17.21 23.98 -48.50
CA MET A 734 -16.65 23.65 -49.82
C MET A 734 -17.73 23.24 -50.86
N ARG A 735 -18.91 22.74 -50.43
CA ARG A 735 -20.05 22.34 -51.27
C ARG A 735 -21.12 23.41 -51.34
N LYS A 736 -21.04 24.47 -50.57
CA LYS A 736 -22.05 25.50 -50.44
C LYS A 736 -22.42 26.13 -51.78
N ASP A 737 -21.41 26.52 -52.54
CA ASP A 737 -21.62 27.17 -53.85
C ASP A 737 -22.28 26.22 -54.84
N GLN A 738 -21.96 24.91 -54.75
CA GLN A 738 -22.62 23.88 -55.55
C GLN A 738 -24.10 23.75 -55.17
N VAL A 739 -24.41 23.72 -53.89
CA VAL A 739 -25.80 23.62 -53.39
C VAL A 739 -26.64 24.86 -53.80
N ILE A 740 -26.03 26.07 -53.76
CA ILE A 740 -26.67 27.28 -54.22
C ILE A 740 -26.93 27.21 -55.73
N SER A 741 -25.90 26.87 -56.54
CA SER A 741 -26.03 26.76 -57.98
C SER A 741 -27.11 25.71 -58.39
N ASP A 742 -27.10 24.55 -57.74
CA ASP A 742 -28.07 23.50 -57.98
C ASP A 742 -29.49 23.92 -57.58
N ALA A 743 -29.66 24.67 -56.50
CA ALA A 743 -30.97 25.20 -56.08
C ALA A 743 -31.48 26.27 -57.04
N GLU A 744 -30.63 27.23 -57.44
CA GLU A 744 -31.01 28.27 -58.45
C GLU A 744 -31.42 27.67 -59.79
N TYR A 745 -30.65 26.69 -60.26
CA TYR A 745 -31.00 25.94 -61.47
C TYR A 745 -32.31 25.20 -61.30
N ALA A 746 -32.55 24.54 -60.19
CA ALA A 746 -33.79 23.82 -59.89
C ALA A 746 -35.00 24.75 -59.79
N ILE A 747 -34.83 25.95 -59.20
CA ILE A 747 -35.88 26.99 -59.17
C ILE A 747 -36.23 27.45 -60.59
N ALA A 748 -35.22 27.77 -61.41
CA ALA A 748 -35.44 28.17 -62.81
C ALA A 748 -36.19 27.10 -63.62
N LYS A 749 -35.79 25.81 -63.41
CA LYS A 749 -36.47 24.67 -64.07
C LYS A 749 -37.90 24.47 -63.54
N ALA A 750 -38.09 24.53 -62.22
CA ALA A 750 -39.44 24.40 -61.63
C ALA A 750 -40.36 25.53 -62.08
N THR A 751 -39.86 26.76 -62.15
CA THR A 751 -40.62 27.94 -62.64
C THR A 751 -40.99 27.79 -64.06
N SER A 752 -40.12 27.30 -64.92
CA SER A 752 -40.38 27.01 -66.31
C SER A 752 -41.46 25.97 -66.53
N LEU A 753 -41.38 24.89 -65.74
CA LEU A 753 -42.36 23.81 -65.73
C LEU A 753 -43.74 24.23 -65.19
N LEU A 754 -43.77 25.08 -64.16
CA LEU A 754 -45.01 25.71 -63.64
C LEU A 754 -45.66 26.59 -64.70
N LYS A 755 -44.91 27.45 -65.35
CA LYS A 755 -45.42 28.36 -66.45
C LYS A 755 -45.95 27.56 -67.64
N SER A 756 -45.35 26.44 -67.98
CA SER A 756 -45.74 25.59 -69.10
C SER A 756 -46.81 24.57 -68.72
N GLY A 757 -47.44 24.64 -67.59
CA GLY A 757 -48.43 23.67 -67.18
C GLY A 757 -47.90 22.27 -66.96
N GLY A 758 -46.56 22.13 -66.76
CA GLY A 758 -45.89 20.85 -66.61
C GLY A 758 -45.60 20.18 -67.97
N GLN A 759 -46.00 20.77 -69.10
CA GLN A 759 -45.68 20.27 -70.47
C GLN A 759 -44.44 20.95 -71.00
N VAL A 760 -43.23 20.50 -70.59
CA VAL A 760 -42.01 20.89 -71.29
C VAL A 760 -41.80 19.93 -72.43
N ARG A 761 -41.69 20.49 -73.68
CA ARG A 761 -41.18 19.77 -74.84
C ARG A 761 -39.77 19.33 -74.58
N GLN A 762 -39.61 18.03 -74.24
CA GLN A 762 -38.28 17.40 -74.13
C GLN A 762 -37.54 17.48 -75.47
N ILE A 763 -36.33 17.99 -75.47
CA ILE A 763 -35.43 17.94 -76.54
C ILE A 763 -35.07 16.47 -76.76
N GLU A 764 -35.34 16.01 -78.08
CA GLU A 764 -35.28 14.58 -78.53
C GLU A 764 -33.95 13.86 -78.17
N ASP A 765 -32.85 14.58 -77.99
CA ASP A 765 -31.53 14.02 -77.66
C ASP A 765 -31.35 13.69 -76.15
N GLN A 766 -32.12 14.23 -75.29
CA GLN A 766 -32.19 13.82 -73.91
C GLN A 766 -33.00 12.53 -73.64
N LYS A 767 -34.02 12.31 -74.52
CA LYS A 767 -34.89 11.11 -74.50
C LYS A 767 -34.10 9.81 -74.60
N LYS A 768 -33.12 9.71 -75.48
CA LYS A 768 -32.33 8.48 -75.64
C LYS A 768 -31.34 8.18 -74.54
N LYS A 769 -30.86 9.18 -73.82
CA LYS A 769 -30.05 8.97 -72.64
C LYS A 769 -30.89 8.67 -71.34
N GLU A 770 -32.04 9.32 -71.22
CA GLU A 770 -32.99 9.08 -70.18
C GLU A 770 -33.64 7.67 -70.25
N GLU A 771 -33.92 7.16 -71.45
CA GLU A 771 -34.45 5.78 -71.56
C GLU A 771 -33.50 4.70 -71.06
N LYS A 772 -32.20 4.82 -71.37
CA LYS A 772 -31.21 3.86 -70.81
C LYS A 772 -31.02 3.99 -69.31
N ILE A 773 -31.05 5.20 -68.80
CA ILE A 773 -30.95 5.45 -67.35
C ILE A 773 -32.27 4.97 -66.66
N ASN A 774 -33.42 5.17 -67.28
CA ASN A 774 -34.68 4.76 -66.73
C ASN A 774 -34.88 3.22 -66.65
N GLU A 775 -34.35 2.46 -67.62
CA GLU A 775 -34.33 0.99 -67.53
C GLU A 775 -33.47 0.50 -66.38
N GLU A 776 -32.32 1.09 -66.12
CA GLU A 776 -31.50 0.75 -64.99
C GLU A 776 -32.11 1.18 -63.65
N ILE A 777 -32.78 2.34 -63.60
CA ILE A 777 -33.50 2.86 -62.48
C ILE A 777 -34.72 1.96 -62.14
N GLU A 778 -35.49 1.53 -63.12
CA GLU A 778 -36.66 0.64 -62.83
C GLU A 778 -36.22 -0.71 -62.24
N LYS A 779 -35.09 -1.25 -62.72
CA LYS A 779 -34.56 -2.48 -62.16
C LYS A 779 -34.17 -2.30 -60.69
N LYS A 780 -33.54 -1.20 -60.34
CA LYS A 780 -33.12 -0.90 -58.96
C LYS A 780 -34.21 -0.42 -58.03
N LYS A 781 -35.31 0.17 -58.59
CA LYS A 781 -36.52 0.52 -57.88
C LYS A 781 -37.26 -0.71 -57.32
N LYS A 782 -37.35 -1.76 -58.11
CA LYS A 782 -37.91 -3.04 -57.63
C LYS A 782 -37.11 -3.63 -56.45
N GLU A 783 -35.81 -3.47 -56.48
CA GLU A 783 -34.94 -3.93 -55.38
C GLU A 783 -35.17 -3.11 -54.12
N LEU A 784 -35.31 -1.79 -54.22
CA LEU A 784 -35.51 -0.89 -53.07
C LEU A 784 -36.94 -1.01 -52.48
N GLN A 785 -37.99 -1.22 -53.29
CA GLN A 785 -39.33 -1.47 -52.79
C GLN A 785 -39.48 -2.73 -51.96
N GLN A 786 -38.56 -3.72 -52.14
CA GLN A 786 -38.49 -4.91 -51.30
C GLN A 786 -37.90 -4.60 -49.92
N ILE A 787 -37.07 -3.56 -49.77
CA ILE A 787 -36.48 -3.12 -48.48
C ILE A 787 -37.52 -2.33 -47.69
N GLU A 788 -38.38 -1.55 -48.35
CA GLU A 788 -39.43 -0.74 -47.68
C GLU A 788 -40.56 -1.60 -47.05
N LYS A 789 -40.74 -2.82 -47.56
CA LYS A 789 -41.75 -3.79 -47.05
C LYS A 789 -41.24 -4.68 -45.91
N LYS A 790 -39.93 -4.63 -45.58
CA LYS A 790 -39.31 -5.27 -44.44
C LYS A 790 -39.07 -4.21 -43.34
#